data_e49437e85ff03b86eefd7c067e9961e9
#
_entry.id   e49437e85ff03b86eefd7c067e9961e9
#
_cell.length_a   1.000
_cell.length_b   1.000
_cell.length_c   1.000
_cell.angle_alpha   90.00
_cell.angle_beta   90.00
_cell.angle_gamma   90.00
#
_symmetry.space_group_name_H-M   'P 1'
#
loop_
_entity.id
_entity.type
_entity.pdbx_description
1 polymer ?
#
loop_
_entity_poly.entity_id
_entity_poly.type
_entity_poly.pdbx_seq_one_letter_code
_entity_poly.pdbx_strand_id
1 'polypeptide(L)'
;MVHLRTCLLLVLPLLGAAETAAQRNKPAVPDLTAGDERDDKHDWTLGPTGARGWIWGWKLETTDARQILITEVAGGSPAEGKLEPGDVIVGVGSSLFSTDPRAALGLAIGAAESAKGKGRLDLKRWRKGKVQSVRLKLPILGEYEPTAPFDCAKSRKILDAACDHMAANMKGGIDGMMNALALLANGDRRHAGAVRDLARKVGRPDTELTLEGRTSGLLAWEWGYRAVFLCEYYLATKDRQVLPAIAEYTGTIARGQSRVGTWGHGMAWPDLNDGQLHGSLGGYGAVNQAGLVCHLALILAEKCGVKDREIAEAIQRANLFASFYTGKGAIPYGDHRPGWDSHDDNGKNSLAALIFDLQGMDEEAAFFGRMAVASYDEREQGHTGNYFSFLWGPIGANRVGQEALSAFLREQRWYYDLARAHDGSFPYQGGAGMSGGEHKYGKWDCTGAFVLANTFHKQELFITGRGVNKKNRLVGDELTDTIEAGRGFDSWSKGSEHYAEKRPAELMRDLKSWSPAVRSRAAKALASSGETPTAELRVMLKSRRLDVRYGACQAISELGAKAAAALPELRRCLQSDDVWLRIQAAYALSALGNRARKAIPDMLELALLEEDEDPREITQRYLAFCLFYPGGALGMRGLLSKNLGDVDRSDLLPVIERLLLNDDGRARGAMGTIFKLMTLEELKPLLPQLVEAVRTPSPSGVMFSNGVRLAGLDFLAANRIAEGMELCILVTEIDKWGKQDRILRCMKALQQYGGAARPVLPQLRDLEERLRAHREARNLEKQIQACVDTIDAIESAGASPEVRTVAELMGSRRSRR
;
A
#
# COMPACT_ATOMS: atom_id res chain seq x y z
N MET A 1 7.31 -12.02 -27.79
CA MET A 1 6.23 -12.94 -27.38
C MET A 1 6.83 -14.19 -26.76
N VAL A 2 7.33 -14.15 -25.55
CA VAL A 2 7.54 -15.32 -24.66
C VAL A 2 7.94 -14.78 -23.30
N HIS A 3 7.34 -15.32 -22.24
CA HIS A 3 7.57 -15.09 -20.80
C HIS A 3 6.75 -13.97 -20.12
N LEU A 4 5.42 -14.14 -20.18
CA LEU A 4 4.52 -13.57 -19.15
C LEU A 4 3.70 -14.72 -18.52
N ARG A 5 4.38 -15.77 -18.13
CA ARG A 5 3.75 -16.90 -17.39
C ARG A 5 4.46 -17.04 -16.07
N THR A 6 3.89 -16.52 -15.02
CA THR A 6 4.04 -16.96 -13.62
C THR A 6 4.08 -15.76 -12.65
N CYS A 7 3.07 -14.93 -12.65
CA CYS A 7 2.88 -13.92 -11.60
C CYS A 7 1.47 -13.97 -10.98
N LEU A 8 0.90 -15.17 -10.86
CA LEU A 8 -0.48 -15.31 -10.39
C LEU A 8 -0.68 -16.27 -9.22
N LEU A 9 0.32 -16.51 -8.42
CA LEU A 9 0.15 -17.33 -7.23
C LEU A 9 0.89 -16.69 -6.08
N LEU A 10 0.14 -16.26 -5.08
CA LEU A 10 0.48 -15.77 -3.76
C LEU A 10 0.21 -14.26 -3.54
N VAL A 11 -1.02 -13.84 -3.78
CA VAL A 11 -1.61 -12.80 -2.94
C VAL A 11 -2.70 -13.47 -2.11
N LEU A 12 -2.28 -14.17 -1.08
CA LEU A 12 -3.09 -14.52 0.06
C LEU A 12 -3.52 -13.23 0.80
N PRO A 13 -4.64 -13.24 1.49
CA PRO A 13 -5.32 -12.05 1.97
C PRO A 13 -4.51 -11.32 3.04
N LEU A 14 -3.73 -10.33 2.65
CA LEU A 14 -3.05 -9.40 3.56
C LEU A 14 -4.01 -8.38 4.20
N LEU A 15 -5.31 -8.61 4.11
CA LEU A 15 -6.33 -7.75 4.73
C LEU A 15 -7.17 -8.46 5.79
N GLY A 16 -6.75 -9.61 6.30
CA GLY A 16 -7.58 -10.31 7.28
C GLY A 16 -6.93 -11.35 8.16
N ALA A 17 -5.65 -11.57 8.04
CA ALA A 17 -4.98 -12.62 8.79
C ALA A 17 -3.84 -12.11 9.69
N ALA A 18 -3.84 -10.82 10.03
CA ALA A 18 -2.73 -10.27 10.83
C ALA A 18 -2.84 -10.57 12.32
N GLU A 19 -3.93 -11.16 12.84
CA GLU A 19 -4.05 -11.35 14.30
C GLU A 19 -4.49 -12.73 14.78
N THR A 20 -4.69 -13.69 13.89
CA THR A 20 -4.93 -15.09 14.32
C THR A 20 -4.06 -16.12 13.61
N ALA A 21 -3.12 -15.72 12.75
CA ALA A 21 -2.00 -16.57 12.47
C ALA A 21 -1.20 -16.65 13.77
N ALA A 22 -1.30 -17.79 14.44
CA ALA A 22 -0.48 -18.13 15.59
C ALA A 22 0.88 -17.47 15.46
N GLN A 23 1.40 -16.92 16.54
CA GLN A 23 2.80 -16.52 16.65
C GLN A 23 3.62 -17.68 16.09
N ARG A 24 3.93 -17.64 14.78
CA ARG A 24 4.95 -18.53 14.24
C ARG A 24 6.20 -18.10 14.99
N ASN A 25 6.66 -18.96 15.85
CA ASN A 25 7.86 -18.74 16.61
C ASN A 25 8.95 -18.26 15.66
N LYS A 26 9.60 -17.15 15.98
CA LYS A 26 10.76 -16.64 15.24
C LYS A 26 11.75 -17.79 15.07
N PRO A 27 12.18 -18.11 13.85
CA PRO A 27 13.17 -19.19 13.67
C PRO A 27 14.46 -18.88 14.44
N ALA A 28 15.15 -19.90 14.89
CA ALA A 28 16.47 -19.73 15.49
C ALA A 28 17.43 -19.09 14.47
N VAL A 29 18.30 -18.22 14.95
CA VAL A 29 19.37 -17.66 14.13
C VAL A 29 20.40 -18.78 13.87
N PRO A 30 20.71 -19.12 12.60
CA PRO A 30 21.64 -20.20 12.30
C PRO A 30 23.07 -19.81 12.65
N ASP A 31 23.87 -20.78 13.09
CA ASP A 31 25.32 -20.65 13.20
C ASP A 31 25.99 -21.24 11.96
N LEU A 32 26.29 -20.39 11.01
CA LEU A 32 26.92 -20.76 9.74
C LEU A 32 28.36 -21.30 9.93
N THR A 33 28.99 -21.03 11.06
CA THR A 33 30.33 -21.58 11.40
C THR A 33 30.24 -23.00 11.92
N ALA A 34 29.08 -23.40 12.43
CA ALA A 34 28.78 -24.78 12.84
C ALA A 34 28.22 -25.64 11.70
N GLY A 35 27.91 -25.03 10.54
CA GLY A 35 27.41 -25.73 9.36
C GLY A 35 25.89 -25.71 9.22
N ASP A 36 25.20 -24.83 9.94
CA ASP A 36 23.77 -24.63 9.75
C ASP A 36 23.48 -24.13 8.33
N GLU A 37 22.31 -24.51 7.79
CA GLU A 37 21.93 -24.20 6.43
C GLU A 37 21.28 -22.79 6.34
N ARG A 38 21.50 -22.14 5.20
CA ARG A 38 20.79 -20.91 4.80
C ARG A 38 19.56 -21.23 3.95
N ASP A 39 18.58 -20.32 3.92
CA ASP A 39 17.54 -20.34 2.90
C ASP A 39 18.07 -19.76 1.56
N ASP A 40 17.21 -19.72 0.54
CA ASP A 40 17.49 -19.15 -0.79
C ASP A 40 17.18 -17.64 -0.89
N LYS A 41 16.89 -17.01 0.24
CA LYS A 41 16.56 -15.57 0.37
C LYS A 41 17.70 -14.86 1.09
N HIS A 42 17.49 -13.60 1.47
CA HIS A 42 18.41 -12.86 2.33
C HIS A 42 19.83 -12.63 1.77
N ASP A 43 19.98 -12.60 0.43
CA ASP A 43 21.25 -12.33 -0.21
C ASP A 43 21.42 -10.83 -0.53
N TRP A 44 22.47 -10.22 0.01
CA TRP A 44 22.73 -8.78 -0.02
C TRP A 44 24.00 -8.43 -0.79
N THR A 45 24.02 -7.27 -1.44
CA THR A 45 25.25 -6.62 -1.84
C THR A 45 26.02 -6.17 -0.61
N LEU A 46 27.31 -6.42 -0.55
CA LEU A 46 28.17 -6.03 0.57
C LEU A 46 29.01 -4.80 0.23
N GLY A 47 28.38 -3.78 -0.32
CA GLY A 47 28.97 -2.52 -0.66
C GLY A 47 30.00 -2.63 -1.81
N PRO A 48 30.95 -1.67 -1.89
CA PRO A 48 31.98 -1.63 -2.92
C PRO A 48 33.04 -2.72 -2.76
N THR A 49 32.83 -3.69 -1.88
CA THR A 49 33.71 -4.86 -1.78
C THR A 49 33.63 -5.75 -3.01
N GLY A 50 32.51 -5.74 -3.74
CA GLY A 50 32.21 -6.64 -4.83
C GLY A 50 31.83 -8.05 -4.40
N ALA A 51 31.63 -8.27 -3.11
CA ALA A 51 31.04 -9.51 -2.58
C ALA A 51 29.52 -9.39 -2.41
N ARG A 52 28.85 -10.52 -2.48
CA ARG A 52 27.48 -10.69 -1.99
C ARG A 52 27.49 -11.63 -0.80
N GLY A 53 26.49 -11.49 0.06
CA GLY A 53 26.42 -12.36 1.23
C GLY A 53 25.01 -12.56 1.75
N TRP A 54 24.76 -13.78 2.21
CA TRP A 54 23.53 -14.12 2.92
C TRP A 54 23.61 -13.65 4.37
N ILE A 55 22.54 -13.02 4.85
CA ILE A 55 22.42 -12.51 6.20
C ILE A 55 21.05 -12.95 6.72
N TRP A 56 21.01 -13.63 7.85
CA TRP A 56 19.75 -14.08 8.43
C TRP A 56 18.81 -12.91 8.69
N GLY A 57 17.51 -13.13 8.45
CA GLY A 57 16.48 -12.15 8.72
C GLY A 57 15.11 -12.78 8.97
N TRP A 58 14.29 -12.08 9.75
CA TRP A 58 12.91 -12.43 10.01
C TRP A 58 12.02 -11.22 9.78
N LYS A 59 11.10 -11.30 8.81
CA LYS A 59 10.20 -10.19 8.44
C LYS A 59 10.94 -8.86 8.23
N LEU A 60 12.02 -8.85 7.50
CA LEU A 60 12.93 -7.74 7.23
C LEU A 60 13.86 -7.33 8.39
N GLU A 61 13.70 -7.92 9.57
CA GLU A 61 14.59 -7.65 10.69
C GLU A 61 15.84 -8.52 10.58
N THR A 62 17.00 -7.91 10.59
CA THR A 62 18.31 -8.56 10.61
C THR A 62 19.08 -8.28 11.90
N THR A 63 18.45 -7.62 12.86
CA THR A 63 19.04 -7.18 14.14
C THR A 63 19.63 -8.32 14.97
N ASP A 64 19.09 -9.54 14.84
CA ASP A 64 19.60 -10.73 15.55
C ASP A 64 20.68 -11.48 14.78
N ALA A 65 20.90 -11.16 13.51
CA ALA A 65 21.99 -11.77 12.74
C ALA A 65 23.36 -11.40 13.36
N ARG A 66 24.30 -12.32 13.28
CA ARG A 66 25.68 -12.15 13.79
C ARG A 66 26.73 -12.60 12.80
N GLN A 67 26.30 -12.99 11.59
CA GLN A 67 27.16 -13.61 10.59
C GLN A 67 26.70 -13.19 9.19
N ILE A 68 27.63 -13.13 8.24
CA ILE A 68 27.39 -12.92 6.81
C ILE A 68 28.08 -14.08 6.08
N LEU A 69 27.34 -14.94 5.40
CA LEU A 69 27.90 -15.99 4.53
C LEU A 69 28.16 -15.40 3.15
N ILE A 70 29.40 -15.41 2.69
CA ILE A 70 29.74 -14.98 1.34
C ILE A 70 29.13 -15.96 0.33
N THR A 71 28.36 -15.43 -0.60
CA THR A 71 27.64 -16.20 -1.64
C THR A 71 28.28 -16.02 -3.02
N GLU A 72 28.86 -14.84 -3.28
CA GLU A 72 29.45 -14.50 -4.56
C GLU A 72 30.59 -13.48 -4.37
N VAL A 73 31.58 -13.51 -5.25
CA VAL A 73 32.64 -12.50 -5.35
C VAL A 73 32.82 -12.11 -6.82
N ALA A 74 32.64 -10.84 -7.13
CA ALA A 74 32.81 -10.33 -8.48
C ALA A 74 34.27 -10.25 -8.89
N GLY A 75 34.58 -10.61 -10.14
CA GLY A 75 35.92 -10.43 -10.72
C GLY A 75 36.32 -8.96 -10.79
N GLY A 76 37.59 -8.67 -10.61
CA GLY A 76 38.13 -7.28 -10.60
C GLY A 76 37.78 -6.47 -9.35
N SER A 77 37.07 -7.06 -8.39
CA SER A 77 36.61 -6.36 -7.17
C SER A 77 37.65 -6.37 -6.04
N PRO A 78 37.52 -5.50 -5.03
CA PRO A 78 38.37 -5.53 -3.83
C PRO A 78 38.34 -6.84 -3.05
N ALA A 79 37.27 -7.63 -3.16
CA ALA A 79 37.14 -8.93 -2.49
C ALA A 79 37.81 -10.08 -3.25
N GLU A 80 38.11 -9.92 -4.54
CA GLU A 80 38.72 -10.97 -5.36
C GLU A 80 40.08 -11.43 -4.77
N GLY A 81 40.25 -12.75 -4.68
CA GLY A 81 41.43 -13.36 -4.08
C GLY A 81 41.59 -13.18 -2.57
N LYS A 82 40.62 -12.50 -1.92
CA LYS A 82 40.59 -12.30 -0.45
C LYS A 82 39.44 -13.05 0.20
N LEU A 83 38.27 -13.03 -0.42
CA LEU A 83 37.06 -13.75 -0.01
C LEU A 83 36.71 -14.78 -1.09
N GLU A 84 35.98 -15.81 -0.68
CA GLU A 84 35.41 -16.83 -1.57
C GLU A 84 34.01 -17.26 -1.06
N PRO A 85 33.14 -17.76 -1.94
CA PRO A 85 31.88 -18.35 -1.51
C PRO A 85 32.09 -19.43 -0.44
N GLY A 86 31.29 -19.35 0.65
CA GLY A 86 31.44 -20.22 1.81
C GLY A 86 32.24 -19.60 2.97
N ASP A 87 32.92 -18.48 2.78
CA ASP A 87 33.46 -17.72 3.90
C ASP A 87 32.35 -17.16 4.77
N VAL A 88 32.57 -17.10 6.10
CA VAL A 88 31.63 -16.43 7.00
C VAL A 88 32.31 -15.22 7.62
N ILE A 89 31.76 -14.03 7.38
CA ILE A 89 32.20 -12.81 8.06
C ILE A 89 31.47 -12.73 9.40
N VAL A 90 32.24 -12.69 10.47
CA VAL A 90 31.76 -12.68 11.86
C VAL A 90 31.99 -11.34 12.55
N GLY A 91 32.58 -10.35 11.86
CA GLY A 91 32.85 -9.04 12.42
C GLY A 91 33.63 -8.10 11.52
N VAL A 92 33.82 -6.87 11.99
CA VAL A 92 34.56 -5.80 11.33
C VAL A 92 35.58 -5.19 12.29
N GLY A 93 36.76 -4.80 11.77
CA GLY A 93 37.83 -4.24 12.59
C GLY A 93 38.32 -5.25 13.66
N SER A 94 38.29 -4.81 14.94
CA SER A 94 38.64 -5.64 16.07
C SER A 94 37.44 -6.41 16.67
N SER A 95 36.22 -6.07 16.33
CA SER A 95 34.98 -6.51 17.00
C SER A 95 34.24 -7.58 16.19
N LEU A 96 33.62 -8.51 16.90
CA LEU A 96 32.58 -9.39 16.35
C LEU A 96 31.27 -8.61 16.22
N PHE A 97 30.37 -9.08 15.35
CA PHE A 97 29.04 -8.48 15.26
C PHE A 97 28.25 -8.71 16.55
N SER A 98 27.75 -7.63 17.13
CA SER A 98 26.88 -7.62 18.31
C SER A 98 25.49 -7.04 18.00
N THR A 99 25.35 -6.42 16.85
CA THR A 99 24.11 -5.81 16.32
C THR A 99 23.92 -6.24 14.85
N ASP A 100 22.99 -5.61 14.14
CA ASP A 100 22.78 -5.85 12.72
C ASP A 100 24.10 -5.78 11.93
N PRO A 101 24.55 -6.89 11.31
CA PRO A 101 25.81 -6.94 10.58
C PRO A 101 25.79 -6.05 9.33
N ARG A 102 24.61 -5.75 8.75
CA ARG A 102 24.48 -4.82 7.63
C ARG A 102 24.87 -3.42 8.03
N ALA A 103 24.31 -2.93 9.14
CA ALA A 103 24.63 -1.61 9.66
C ALA A 103 26.10 -1.52 10.06
N ALA A 104 26.61 -2.52 10.78
CA ALA A 104 28.02 -2.57 11.20
C ALA A 104 28.98 -2.57 9.98
N LEU A 105 28.68 -3.32 8.95
CA LEU A 105 29.49 -3.37 7.72
C LEU A 105 29.37 -2.06 6.92
N GLY A 106 28.18 -1.50 6.75
CA GLY A 106 27.94 -0.24 6.04
C GLY A 106 28.69 0.94 6.69
N LEU A 107 28.64 1.03 8.02
CA LEU A 107 29.42 2.03 8.77
C LEU A 107 30.94 1.82 8.61
N ALA A 108 31.42 0.56 8.64
CA ALA A 108 32.83 0.24 8.42
C ALA A 108 33.30 0.57 7.01
N ILE A 109 32.46 0.37 5.99
CA ILE A 109 32.72 0.81 4.61
C ILE A 109 32.89 2.32 4.56
N GLY A 110 31.94 3.09 5.10
CA GLY A 110 32.03 4.55 5.15
C GLY A 110 33.29 5.03 5.85
N ALA A 111 33.66 4.42 6.96
CA ALA A 111 34.89 4.73 7.69
C ALA A 111 36.17 4.38 6.87
N ALA A 112 36.16 3.24 6.18
CA ALA A 112 37.29 2.82 5.34
C ALA A 112 37.53 3.77 4.15
N GLU A 113 36.47 4.28 3.52
CA GLU A 113 36.53 5.22 2.40
C GLU A 113 36.94 6.63 2.79
N SER A 114 37.01 6.96 4.08
CA SER A 114 37.47 8.26 4.56
C SER A 114 38.98 8.45 4.32
N ALA A 115 39.44 9.70 4.33
CA ALA A 115 40.88 10.02 4.26
C ALA A 115 41.65 9.35 5.43
N LYS A 116 41.07 9.28 6.61
CA LYS A 116 41.63 8.62 7.80
C LYS A 116 41.68 7.11 7.62
N GLY A 117 40.66 6.49 7.05
CA GLY A 117 40.57 5.06 6.79
C GLY A 117 41.53 4.57 5.70
N LYS A 118 41.93 5.47 4.79
CA LYS A 118 42.87 5.15 3.68
C LYS A 118 42.45 3.95 2.84
N GLY A 119 41.16 3.72 2.68
CA GLY A 119 40.57 2.61 1.96
C GLY A 119 40.72 1.25 2.64
N ARG A 120 41.06 1.18 3.90
CA ARG A 120 41.31 -0.09 4.62
C ARG A 120 40.06 -0.57 5.31
N LEU A 121 39.47 -1.65 4.79
CA LEU A 121 38.36 -2.38 5.42
C LEU A 121 38.89 -3.69 5.97
N ASP A 122 38.97 -3.80 7.29
CA ASP A 122 39.41 -5.00 7.99
C ASP A 122 38.16 -5.84 8.39
N LEU A 123 38.09 -7.09 7.93
CA LEU A 123 37.01 -8.03 8.21
C LEU A 123 37.52 -9.20 9.06
N LYS A 124 36.71 -9.73 9.96
CA LYS A 124 36.94 -11.00 10.63
C LYS A 124 36.24 -12.09 9.84
N ARG A 125 37.03 -12.89 9.15
CA ARG A 125 36.55 -13.98 8.29
C ARG A 125 36.81 -15.32 8.97
N TRP A 126 35.75 -16.10 9.12
CA TRP A 126 35.86 -17.53 9.43
C TRP A 126 35.96 -18.36 8.15
N ARG A 127 36.92 -19.26 8.08
CA ARG A 127 37.12 -20.22 7.02
C ARG A 127 37.73 -21.51 7.58
N LYS A 128 37.09 -22.68 7.32
CA LYS A 128 37.57 -23.99 7.73
C LYS A 128 37.99 -24.04 9.22
N GLY A 129 37.12 -23.59 10.10
CA GLY A 129 37.34 -23.66 11.56
C GLY A 129 38.22 -22.54 12.14
N LYS A 130 38.71 -21.60 11.35
CA LYS A 130 39.64 -20.54 11.83
C LYS A 130 39.10 -19.14 11.52
N VAL A 131 39.09 -18.26 12.52
CA VAL A 131 38.84 -16.84 12.34
C VAL A 131 40.14 -16.12 12.05
N GLN A 132 40.20 -15.37 10.97
CA GLN A 132 41.33 -14.58 10.53
C GLN A 132 40.91 -13.16 10.16
N SER A 133 41.81 -12.20 10.35
CA SER A 133 41.62 -10.84 9.83
C SER A 133 41.99 -10.79 8.34
N VAL A 134 41.10 -10.27 7.53
CA VAL A 134 41.29 -10.06 6.07
C VAL A 134 41.09 -8.59 5.79
N ARG A 135 42.06 -8.01 5.06
CA ARG A 135 41.99 -6.59 4.68
C ARG A 135 41.62 -6.45 3.21
N LEU A 136 40.54 -5.73 2.95
CA LEU A 136 40.15 -5.26 1.63
C LEU A 136 40.63 -3.83 1.42
N LYS A 137 40.89 -3.48 0.15
CA LYS A 137 41.31 -2.14 -0.25
C LYS A 137 40.19 -1.48 -1.05
N LEU A 138 39.48 -0.54 -0.43
CA LEU A 138 38.42 0.23 -1.06
C LEU A 138 38.98 1.56 -1.66
N PRO A 139 38.25 2.17 -2.63
CA PRO A 139 38.51 3.53 -3.07
C PRO A 139 38.40 4.53 -1.91
N ILE A 140 39.17 5.62 -1.96
CA ILE A 140 39.05 6.73 -0.99
C ILE A 140 38.09 7.77 -1.59
N LEU A 141 36.83 7.74 -1.17
CA LEU A 141 35.79 8.67 -1.63
C LEU A 141 35.69 9.94 -0.77
N GLY A 142 36.12 9.86 0.50
CA GLY A 142 35.93 10.88 1.52
C GLY A 142 34.80 10.50 2.49
N GLU A 143 34.45 11.46 3.33
CA GLU A 143 33.31 11.35 4.26
C GLU A 143 32.10 12.08 3.70
N TYR A 144 30.90 11.71 4.17
CA TYR A 144 29.70 12.50 3.89
C TYR A 144 29.73 13.77 4.74
N GLU A 145 29.57 14.90 4.09
CA GLU A 145 29.40 16.18 4.78
C GLU A 145 28.07 16.18 5.57
N PRO A 146 27.95 16.99 6.64
CA PRO A 146 26.70 17.15 7.36
C PRO A 146 25.52 17.54 6.45
N THR A 147 25.80 18.34 5.41
CA THR A 147 24.85 18.83 4.41
C THR A 147 24.64 17.89 3.24
N ALA A 148 25.26 16.69 3.21
CA ALA A 148 25.10 15.77 2.10
C ALA A 148 23.60 15.50 1.80
N PRO A 149 23.21 15.50 0.51
CA PRO A 149 24.05 15.41 -0.70
C PRO A 149 24.62 16.74 -1.19
N PHE A 150 24.25 17.88 -0.59
CA PHE A 150 24.70 19.21 -0.96
C PHE A 150 26.15 19.43 -0.50
N ASP A 151 26.94 20.12 -1.33
CA ASP A 151 28.34 20.45 -1.06
C ASP A 151 29.22 19.28 -0.58
N CYS A 152 28.89 18.06 -0.99
CA CYS A 152 29.52 16.82 -0.56
C CYS A 152 30.36 16.19 -1.67
N ALA A 153 31.69 16.13 -1.47
CA ALA A 153 32.61 15.54 -2.44
C ALA A 153 32.37 14.01 -2.62
N LYS A 154 32.07 13.28 -1.55
CA LYS A 154 31.73 11.84 -1.63
C LYS A 154 30.48 11.62 -2.48
N SER A 155 29.41 12.39 -2.26
CA SER A 155 28.16 12.30 -3.04
C SER A 155 28.39 12.55 -4.52
N ARG A 156 29.26 13.52 -4.91
CA ARG A 156 29.62 13.77 -6.31
C ARG A 156 30.36 12.60 -6.95
N LYS A 157 31.37 12.04 -6.28
CA LYS A 157 32.14 10.88 -6.81
C LYS A 157 31.23 9.66 -7.00
N ILE A 158 30.28 9.41 -6.06
CA ILE A 158 29.29 8.32 -6.18
C ILE A 158 28.39 8.58 -7.40
N LEU A 159 27.90 9.81 -7.57
CA LEU A 159 27.06 10.18 -8.70
C LEU A 159 27.80 10.01 -10.05
N ASP A 160 29.05 10.43 -10.14
CA ASP A 160 29.86 10.34 -11.38
C ASP A 160 30.02 8.86 -11.80
N ALA A 161 30.41 7.98 -10.88
CA ALA A 161 30.53 6.54 -11.14
C ALA A 161 29.18 5.90 -11.52
N ALA A 162 28.11 6.28 -10.85
CA ALA A 162 26.76 5.81 -11.14
C ALA A 162 26.27 6.27 -12.51
N CYS A 163 26.58 7.51 -12.93
CA CYS A 163 26.22 8.03 -14.25
C CYS A 163 26.91 7.26 -15.37
N ASP A 164 28.19 6.92 -15.22
CA ASP A 164 28.92 6.13 -16.21
C ASP A 164 28.31 4.71 -16.33
N HIS A 165 27.96 4.09 -15.19
CA HIS A 165 27.25 2.80 -15.19
C HIS A 165 25.89 2.88 -15.89
N MET A 166 25.02 3.83 -15.50
CA MET A 166 23.69 3.99 -16.09
C MET A 166 23.74 4.24 -17.60
N ALA A 167 24.67 5.06 -18.06
CA ALA A 167 24.81 5.36 -19.48
C ALA A 167 25.25 4.13 -20.30
N ALA A 168 26.14 3.29 -19.74
CA ALA A 168 26.59 2.06 -20.39
C ALA A 168 25.51 0.95 -20.40
N ASN A 169 24.55 1.00 -19.45
CA ASN A 169 23.52 -0.05 -19.25
C ASN A 169 22.10 0.46 -19.51
N MET A 170 21.92 1.47 -20.35
CA MET A 170 20.62 2.08 -20.64
C MET A 170 19.63 1.05 -21.18
N LYS A 171 18.47 0.94 -20.51
CA LYS A 171 17.39 0.02 -20.90
C LYS A 171 16.02 0.68 -20.75
N GLY A 172 14.99 0.07 -21.33
CA GLY A 172 13.59 0.45 -21.09
C GLY A 172 13.09 -0.10 -19.74
N GLY A 173 11.84 0.22 -19.40
CA GLY A 173 11.23 -0.14 -18.15
C GLY A 173 11.24 0.99 -17.12
N ILE A 174 10.60 0.79 -15.99
CA ILE A 174 10.49 1.83 -14.94
C ILE A 174 11.87 2.20 -14.41
N ASP A 175 12.68 1.21 -14.06
CA ASP A 175 14.04 1.41 -13.56
C ASP A 175 14.94 2.14 -14.56
N GLY A 176 14.91 1.75 -15.84
CA GLY A 176 15.71 2.41 -16.87
C GLY A 176 15.27 3.84 -17.15
N MET A 177 13.95 4.14 -17.11
CA MET A 177 13.47 5.53 -17.25
C MET A 177 13.88 6.40 -16.05
N MET A 178 13.89 5.85 -14.83
CA MET A 178 14.36 6.58 -13.64
C MET A 178 15.88 6.79 -13.67
N ASN A 179 16.64 5.81 -14.18
CA ASN A 179 18.07 6.00 -14.46
C ASN A 179 18.32 7.13 -15.48
N ALA A 180 17.54 7.18 -16.56
CA ALA A 180 17.60 8.26 -17.53
C ALA A 180 17.24 9.63 -16.93
N LEU A 181 16.28 9.70 -15.98
CA LEU A 181 15.99 10.94 -15.25
C LEU A 181 17.17 11.39 -14.37
N ALA A 182 17.87 10.45 -13.73
CA ALA A 182 19.06 10.79 -12.95
C ALA A 182 20.19 11.34 -13.84
N LEU A 183 20.39 10.76 -15.02
CA LEU A 183 21.34 11.29 -16.04
C LEU A 183 20.92 12.68 -16.53
N LEU A 184 19.63 12.88 -16.82
CA LEU A 184 19.08 14.16 -17.25
C LEU A 184 19.25 15.23 -16.15
N ALA A 185 18.94 14.88 -14.90
CA ALA A 185 19.09 15.76 -13.74
C ALA A 185 20.57 16.12 -13.47
N ASN A 186 21.50 15.20 -13.77
CA ASN A 186 22.93 15.47 -13.69
C ASN A 186 23.39 16.45 -14.78
N GLY A 187 22.72 16.48 -15.95
CA GLY A 187 22.98 17.47 -16.99
C GLY A 187 24.32 17.29 -17.72
N ASP A 188 25.01 16.16 -17.60
CA ASP A 188 26.24 15.89 -18.32
C ASP A 188 25.95 15.64 -19.80
N ARG A 189 26.50 16.49 -20.66
CA ARG A 189 26.30 16.41 -22.11
C ARG A 189 26.75 15.09 -22.73
N ARG A 190 27.70 14.37 -22.13
CA ARG A 190 28.13 13.04 -22.56
C ARG A 190 26.96 12.03 -22.62
N HIS A 191 26.00 12.13 -21.72
CA HIS A 191 24.89 11.20 -21.60
C HIS A 191 23.61 11.66 -22.32
N ALA A 192 23.56 12.91 -22.79
CA ALA A 192 22.38 13.51 -23.40
C ALA A 192 21.84 12.72 -24.62
N GLY A 193 22.72 12.10 -25.40
CA GLY A 193 22.37 11.26 -26.55
C GLY A 193 21.56 10.03 -26.13
N ALA A 194 22.05 9.28 -25.16
CA ALA A 194 21.39 8.06 -24.65
C ALA A 194 20.01 8.37 -24.04
N VAL A 195 19.90 9.45 -23.26
CA VAL A 195 18.62 9.91 -22.68
C VAL A 195 17.63 10.29 -23.76
N ARG A 196 18.07 11.06 -24.79
CA ARG A 196 17.24 11.45 -25.92
C ARG A 196 16.73 10.24 -26.69
N ASP A 197 17.58 9.27 -26.96
CA ASP A 197 17.22 8.09 -27.75
C ASP A 197 16.22 7.21 -27.02
N LEU A 198 16.36 7.07 -25.69
CA LEU A 198 15.35 6.42 -24.86
C LEU A 198 14.04 7.22 -24.86
N ALA A 199 14.07 8.55 -24.67
CA ALA A 199 12.88 9.39 -24.66
C ALA A 199 12.08 9.28 -25.97
N ARG A 200 12.78 9.32 -27.12
CA ARG A 200 12.16 9.16 -28.44
C ARG A 200 11.64 7.74 -28.69
N LYS A 201 12.26 6.72 -28.10
CA LYS A 201 11.80 5.34 -28.18
C LYS A 201 10.50 5.15 -27.38
N VAL A 202 10.48 5.56 -26.11
CA VAL A 202 9.29 5.41 -25.25
C VAL A 202 8.18 6.41 -25.61
N GLY A 203 8.50 7.49 -26.29
CA GLY A 203 7.57 8.47 -26.86
C GLY A 203 6.91 8.02 -28.17
N ARG A 204 7.08 6.77 -28.56
CA ARG A 204 6.38 6.16 -29.70
C ARG A 204 5.62 4.95 -29.17
N PRO A 205 4.33 5.10 -28.83
CA PRO A 205 3.54 3.95 -28.38
C PRO A 205 3.50 2.88 -29.47
N ASP A 206 3.80 1.64 -29.08
CA ASP A 206 3.81 0.50 -30.00
C ASP A 206 2.39 0.06 -30.41
N THR A 207 1.37 0.52 -29.67
CA THR A 207 -0.03 0.19 -29.87
C THR A 207 -0.90 1.39 -29.55
N GLU A 208 -2.10 1.45 -30.13
CA GLU A 208 -3.12 2.42 -29.78
C GLU A 208 -3.45 2.35 -28.27
N LEU A 209 -3.44 3.49 -27.60
CA LEU A 209 -3.76 3.60 -26.19
C LEU A 209 -5.28 3.68 -26.03
N THR A 210 -5.93 2.54 -25.87
CA THR A 210 -7.38 2.43 -25.63
C THR A 210 -7.66 1.88 -24.24
N LEU A 211 -8.83 2.20 -23.69
CA LEU A 211 -9.29 1.66 -22.41
C LEU A 211 -10.07 0.35 -22.56
N GLU A 212 -10.54 0.03 -23.76
CA GLU A 212 -11.36 -1.15 -24.04
C GLU A 212 -10.62 -2.45 -23.72
N GLY A 213 -11.29 -3.37 -23.05
CA GLY A 213 -10.78 -4.70 -22.73
C GLY A 213 -9.53 -4.74 -21.84
N ARG A 214 -9.09 -3.60 -21.29
CA ARG A 214 -7.86 -3.47 -20.53
C ARG A 214 -8.07 -3.48 -19.03
N THR A 215 -8.56 -4.57 -18.55
CA THR A 215 -8.96 -4.79 -17.17
C THR A 215 -7.88 -5.34 -16.28
N SER A 216 -6.89 -5.96 -16.85
CA SER A 216 -5.76 -6.54 -16.14
C SER A 216 -4.48 -6.04 -16.75
N GLY A 217 -3.42 -5.96 -15.96
CA GLY A 217 -2.13 -5.48 -16.41
C GLY A 217 -1.64 -4.35 -15.51
N LEU A 218 -0.47 -3.85 -15.82
CA LEU A 218 0.21 -2.82 -15.05
C LEU A 218 0.18 -1.46 -15.76
N LEU A 219 -0.89 -1.16 -16.49
CA LEU A 219 -0.96 0.02 -17.37
C LEU A 219 -0.81 1.34 -16.62
N ALA A 220 -1.39 1.45 -15.42
CA ALA A 220 -1.24 2.66 -14.61
C ALA A 220 0.22 2.88 -14.20
N TRP A 221 0.95 1.80 -13.93
CA TRP A 221 2.38 1.87 -13.68
C TRP A 221 3.17 2.27 -14.92
N GLU A 222 2.96 1.55 -16.01
CA GLU A 222 3.72 1.78 -17.25
C GLU A 222 3.48 3.17 -17.82
N TRP A 223 2.24 3.57 -18.00
CA TRP A 223 1.89 4.85 -18.60
C TRP A 223 2.19 6.02 -17.65
N GLY A 224 1.97 5.85 -16.36
CA GLY A 224 2.32 6.85 -15.35
C GLY A 224 3.83 7.18 -15.37
N TYR A 225 4.70 6.18 -15.25
CA TYR A 225 6.15 6.41 -15.27
C TYR A 225 6.66 6.89 -16.64
N ARG A 226 6.09 6.39 -17.75
CA ARG A 226 6.42 6.90 -19.10
C ARG A 226 6.08 8.38 -19.22
N ALA A 227 4.90 8.77 -18.81
CA ALA A 227 4.44 10.15 -18.87
C ALA A 227 5.31 11.07 -17.99
N VAL A 228 5.62 10.66 -16.74
CA VAL A 228 6.54 11.42 -15.87
C VAL A 228 7.89 11.62 -16.54
N PHE A 229 8.49 10.54 -17.08
CA PHE A 229 9.78 10.61 -17.76
C PHE A 229 9.74 11.54 -18.98
N LEU A 230 8.74 11.41 -19.85
CA LEU A 230 8.61 12.23 -21.06
C LEU A 230 8.34 13.69 -20.73
N CYS A 231 7.52 13.97 -19.72
CA CYS A 231 7.25 15.35 -19.28
C CYS A 231 8.53 16.03 -18.77
N GLU A 232 9.25 15.39 -17.86
CA GLU A 232 10.51 15.96 -17.33
C GLU A 232 11.56 16.12 -18.42
N TYR A 233 11.67 15.14 -19.33
CA TYR A 233 12.56 15.24 -20.50
C TYR A 233 12.19 16.44 -21.37
N TYR A 234 10.91 16.63 -21.72
CA TYR A 234 10.47 17.78 -22.49
C TYR A 234 10.71 19.10 -21.76
N LEU A 235 10.40 19.15 -20.47
CA LEU A 235 10.56 20.37 -19.66
C LEU A 235 12.03 20.80 -19.55
N ALA A 236 12.96 19.86 -19.54
CA ALA A 236 14.39 20.11 -19.50
C ALA A 236 14.98 20.44 -20.89
N THR A 237 14.57 19.71 -21.93
CA THR A 237 15.24 19.76 -23.26
C THR A 237 14.50 20.58 -24.32
N LYS A 238 13.18 20.77 -24.14
CA LYS A 238 12.25 21.34 -25.12
C LYS A 238 12.14 20.54 -26.44
N ASP A 239 12.47 19.23 -26.41
CA ASP A 239 12.32 18.35 -27.57
C ASP A 239 10.83 18.08 -27.83
N ARG A 240 10.28 18.82 -28.82
CA ARG A 240 8.85 18.77 -29.17
C ARG A 240 8.40 17.43 -29.78
N GLN A 241 9.33 16.54 -30.14
CA GLN A 241 9.00 15.26 -30.74
C GLN A 241 8.25 14.32 -29.76
N VAL A 242 8.41 14.52 -28.44
CA VAL A 242 7.72 13.71 -27.43
C VAL A 242 6.36 14.28 -26.99
N LEU A 243 6.01 15.52 -27.39
CA LEU A 243 4.73 16.15 -26.97
C LEU A 243 3.47 15.37 -27.37
N PRO A 244 3.36 14.81 -28.59
CA PRO A 244 2.18 14.03 -28.94
C PRO A 244 1.97 12.82 -28.02
N ALA A 245 3.05 12.11 -27.69
CA ALA A 245 3.01 10.98 -26.76
C ALA A 245 2.63 11.41 -25.33
N ILE A 246 3.15 12.56 -24.87
CA ILE A 246 2.74 13.11 -23.56
C ILE A 246 1.24 13.34 -23.53
N ALA A 247 0.67 14.01 -24.54
CA ALA A 247 -0.76 14.29 -24.60
C ALA A 247 -1.59 13.01 -24.66
N GLU A 248 -1.17 12.02 -25.43
CA GLU A 248 -1.86 10.74 -25.58
C GLU A 248 -1.85 9.91 -24.28
N TYR A 249 -0.69 9.74 -23.64
CA TYR A 249 -0.59 9.03 -22.37
C TYR A 249 -1.41 9.71 -21.28
N THR A 250 -1.26 11.02 -21.13
CA THR A 250 -1.91 11.74 -20.03
C THR A 250 -3.42 11.90 -20.23
N GLY A 251 -3.88 12.10 -21.46
CA GLY A 251 -5.31 12.06 -21.78
C GLY A 251 -5.94 10.70 -21.50
N THR A 252 -5.24 9.61 -21.83
CA THR A 252 -5.74 8.26 -21.54
C THR A 252 -5.69 7.95 -20.03
N ILE A 253 -4.67 8.40 -19.31
CA ILE A 253 -4.60 8.31 -17.84
C ILE A 253 -5.78 9.06 -17.21
N ALA A 254 -6.11 10.27 -17.68
CA ALA A 254 -7.22 11.06 -17.15
C ALA A 254 -8.57 10.34 -17.35
N ARG A 255 -8.84 9.85 -18.56
CA ARG A 255 -10.05 9.09 -18.86
C ARG A 255 -10.14 7.76 -18.10
N GLY A 256 -8.99 7.14 -17.80
CA GLY A 256 -8.90 5.90 -17.05
C GLY A 256 -8.90 6.04 -15.52
N GLN A 257 -9.11 7.24 -14.99
CA GLN A 257 -9.27 7.47 -13.54
C GLN A 257 -10.59 6.87 -13.07
N SER A 258 -10.62 6.27 -11.89
CA SER A 258 -11.86 5.78 -11.28
C SER A 258 -12.72 6.91 -10.72
N ARG A 259 -14.00 6.60 -10.45
CA ARG A 259 -14.95 7.51 -9.82
C ARG A 259 -14.47 8.01 -8.45
N VAL A 260 -13.72 7.19 -7.72
CA VAL A 260 -13.19 7.58 -6.40
C VAL A 260 -11.98 8.53 -6.46
N GLY A 261 -11.47 8.85 -7.64
CA GLY A 261 -10.40 9.82 -7.83
C GLY A 261 -8.98 9.25 -7.83
N THR A 262 -8.82 7.93 -7.99
CA THR A 262 -7.50 7.27 -8.08
C THR A 262 -7.50 6.20 -9.17
N TRP A 263 -6.40 5.45 -9.30
CA TRP A 263 -6.20 4.39 -10.29
C TRP A 263 -5.90 3.06 -9.61
N GLY A 264 -6.06 1.97 -10.36
CA GLY A 264 -5.66 0.64 -9.95
C GLY A 264 -4.27 0.25 -10.46
N HIS A 265 -4.02 -1.05 -10.61
CA HIS A 265 -2.90 -1.53 -11.44
C HIS A 265 -3.12 -1.17 -12.91
N GLY A 266 -4.36 -1.29 -13.38
CA GLY A 266 -4.85 -0.82 -14.65
C GLY A 266 -5.74 0.41 -14.50
N MET A 267 -6.38 0.80 -15.60
CA MET A 267 -7.32 1.92 -15.66
C MET A 267 -8.73 1.48 -15.27
N ALA A 268 -9.60 2.40 -14.91
CA ALA A 268 -11.03 2.15 -14.74
C ALA A 268 -11.67 1.79 -16.07
N TRP A 269 -12.72 0.95 -16.02
CA TRP A 269 -13.31 0.34 -17.20
C TRP A 269 -14.66 0.90 -17.59
N PRO A 270 -14.77 1.35 -18.82
CA PRO A 270 -16.06 1.74 -19.35
C PRO A 270 -17.11 0.60 -19.33
N ASP A 271 -16.70 -0.64 -19.60
CA ASP A 271 -17.60 -1.80 -19.60
C ASP A 271 -18.16 -2.16 -18.22
N LEU A 272 -17.50 -1.71 -17.14
CA LEU A 272 -18.02 -1.81 -15.76
C LEU A 272 -18.84 -0.57 -15.34
N ASN A 273 -19.12 0.34 -16.25
CA ASN A 273 -19.85 1.58 -16.02
C ASN A 273 -20.77 1.92 -17.20
N ASP A 274 -21.43 0.92 -17.77
CA ASP A 274 -22.35 1.06 -18.90
C ASP A 274 -21.76 1.86 -20.09
N GLY A 275 -20.48 1.63 -20.37
CA GLY A 275 -19.73 2.33 -21.39
C GLY A 275 -19.28 3.75 -21.04
N GLN A 276 -19.58 4.22 -19.82
CA GLN A 276 -19.16 5.53 -19.35
C GLN A 276 -17.75 5.48 -18.74
N LEU A 277 -17.01 6.59 -18.84
CA LEU A 277 -15.71 6.77 -18.22
C LEU A 277 -15.82 6.84 -16.67
N HIS A 278 -14.70 6.75 -16.00
CA HIS A 278 -14.58 6.93 -14.55
C HIS A 278 -15.42 5.94 -13.72
N GLY A 279 -15.51 4.71 -14.19
CA GLY A 279 -16.23 3.64 -13.50
C GLY A 279 -15.40 2.93 -12.43
N SER A 280 -15.69 1.63 -12.31
CA SER A 280 -15.03 0.75 -11.36
C SER A 280 -13.64 0.33 -11.81
N LEU A 281 -12.75 0.12 -10.83
CA LEU A 281 -11.44 -0.48 -11.06
C LEU A 281 -11.57 -2.01 -11.10
N GLY A 282 -10.94 -2.63 -12.07
CA GLY A 282 -10.80 -4.08 -12.14
C GLY A 282 -9.92 -4.64 -11.02
N GLY A 283 -9.89 -5.96 -10.91
CA GLY A 283 -9.08 -6.64 -9.92
C GLY A 283 -9.51 -6.30 -8.49
N TYR A 284 -8.56 -5.96 -7.64
CA TYR A 284 -8.82 -5.60 -6.25
C TYR A 284 -8.88 -4.10 -5.98
N GLY A 285 -9.10 -3.29 -7.03
CA GLY A 285 -9.44 -1.89 -6.89
C GLY A 285 -8.24 -0.94 -6.92
N ALA A 286 -8.28 0.10 -6.10
CA ALA A 286 -7.29 1.16 -6.08
C ALA A 286 -5.89 0.68 -5.67
N VAL A 287 -4.86 1.26 -6.32
CA VAL A 287 -3.44 1.04 -6.03
C VAL A 287 -2.75 2.40 -6.01
N ASN A 288 -2.68 3.01 -4.83
CA ASN A 288 -2.23 4.39 -4.70
C ASN A 288 -0.78 4.62 -5.10
N GLN A 289 0.08 3.58 -5.06
CA GLN A 289 1.44 3.68 -5.58
C GLN A 289 1.46 4.04 -7.08
N ALA A 290 0.64 3.39 -7.89
CA ALA A 290 0.47 3.71 -9.30
C ALA A 290 -0.36 4.99 -9.49
N GLY A 291 -1.42 5.15 -8.68
CA GLY A 291 -2.32 6.30 -8.74
C GLY A 291 -1.62 7.64 -8.53
N LEU A 292 -0.72 7.73 -7.56
CA LEU A 292 0.06 8.95 -7.31
C LEU A 292 1.03 9.26 -8.46
N VAL A 293 1.61 8.25 -9.11
CA VAL A 293 2.45 8.48 -10.29
C VAL A 293 1.61 8.99 -11.48
N CYS A 294 0.42 8.44 -11.68
CA CYS A 294 -0.53 8.95 -12.66
C CYS A 294 -0.92 10.41 -12.33
N HIS A 295 -1.20 10.73 -11.08
CA HIS A 295 -1.49 12.09 -10.64
C HIS A 295 -0.32 13.06 -10.94
N LEU A 296 0.91 12.68 -10.58
CA LEU A 296 2.11 13.47 -10.91
C LEU A 296 2.24 13.67 -12.42
N ALA A 297 2.01 12.64 -13.21
CA ALA A 297 2.08 12.71 -14.67
C ALA A 297 1.12 13.75 -15.25
N LEU A 298 -0.12 13.82 -14.74
CA LEU A 298 -1.10 14.82 -15.18
C LEU A 298 -0.65 16.25 -14.84
N ILE A 299 -0.14 16.49 -13.64
CA ILE A 299 0.37 17.82 -13.22
C ILE A 299 1.56 18.24 -14.10
N LEU A 300 2.48 17.31 -14.39
CA LEU A 300 3.63 17.62 -15.25
C LEU A 300 3.20 17.86 -16.70
N ALA A 301 2.15 17.20 -17.19
CA ALA A 301 1.60 17.45 -18.52
C ALA A 301 1.03 18.87 -18.66
N GLU A 302 0.32 19.39 -17.65
CA GLU A 302 -0.08 20.81 -17.65
C GLU A 302 1.13 21.75 -17.72
N LYS A 303 2.22 21.43 -16.99
CA LYS A 303 3.47 22.20 -17.07
C LYS A 303 4.16 22.10 -18.44
N CYS A 304 3.92 21.01 -19.19
CA CYS A 304 4.34 20.85 -20.58
C CYS A 304 3.48 21.66 -21.56
N GLY A 305 2.38 22.23 -21.11
CA GLY A 305 1.44 23.01 -21.93
C GLY A 305 0.33 22.18 -22.57
N VAL A 306 0.13 20.92 -22.12
CA VAL A 306 -1.03 20.12 -22.53
C VAL A 306 -2.27 20.75 -21.89
N LYS A 307 -3.21 21.20 -22.72
CA LYS A 307 -4.47 21.82 -22.28
C LYS A 307 -5.59 20.86 -22.59
N ASP A 308 -6.06 20.17 -21.58
CA ASP A 308 -7.15 19.21 -21.66
C ASP A 308 -8.03 19.34 -20.40
N ARG A 309 -9.35 19.51 -20.61
CA ARG A 309 -10.31 19.62 -19.52
C ARG A 309 -10.36 18.35 -18.66
N GLU A 310 -10.28 17.17 -19.27
CA GLU A 310 -10.32 15.89 -18.56
C GLU A 310 -9.10 15.74 -17.65
N ILE A 311 -7.91 16.24 -18.07
CA ILE A 311 -6.71 16.26 -17.24
C ILE A 311 -6.92 17.14 -16.01
N ALA A 312 -7.43 18.36 -16.19
CA ALA A 312 -7.66 19.28 -15.07
C ALA A 312 -8.69 18.72 -14.06
N GLU A 313 -9.79 18.15 -14.56
CA GLU A 313 -10.80 17.49 -13.70
C GLU A 313 -10.25 16.26 -12.98
N ALA A 314 -9.41 15.46 -13.64
CA ALA A 314 -8.78 14.31 -13.02
C ALA A 314 -7.79 14.70 -11.91
N ILE A 315 -7.04 15.79 -12.09
CA ILE A 315 -6.18 16.37 -11.04
C ILE A 315 -7.01 16.78 -9.83
N GLN A 316 -8.13 17.48 -10.05
CA GLN A 316 -9.01 17.91 -8.95
C GLN A 316 -9.56 16.71 -8.15
N ARG A 317 -10.07 15.67 -8.83
CA ARG A 317 -10.56 14.45 -8.17
C ARG A 317 -9.45 13.74 -7.40
N ALA A 318 -8.23 13.67 -7.97
CA ALA A 318 -7.08 13.06 -7.31
C ALA A 318 -6.62 13.86 -6.08
N ASN A 319 -6.68 15.20 -6.14
CA ASN A 319 -6.42 16.07 -5.01
C ASN A 319 -7.41 15.80 -3.88
N LEU A 320 -8.71 15.77 -4.15
CA LEU A 320 -9.75 15.47 -3.15
C LEU A 320 -9.55 14.09 -2.52
N PHE A 321 -9.16 13.09 -3.33
CA PHE A 321 -8.87 11.76 -2.81
C PHE A 321 -7.67 11.74 -1.88
N ALA A 322 -6.54 12.32 -2.30
CA ALA A 322 -5.26 12.21 -1.57
C ALA A 322 -5.17 13.18 -0.38
N SER A 323 -5.72 14.40 -0.49
CA SER A 323 -5.74 15.39 0.62
C SER A 323 -6.54 14.91 1.82
N PHE A 324 -7.51 13.99 1.64
CA PHE A 324 -8.23 13.40 2.76
C PHE A 324 -7.29 12.81 3.83
N TYR A 325 -6.11 12.32 3.45
CA TYR A 325 -5.16 11.69 4.38
C TYR A 325 -4.32 12.70 5.18
N THR A 326 -4.33 13.98 4.82
CA THR A 326 -3.56 15.03 5.51
C THR A 326 -3.92 15.12 6.99
N GLY A 327 -2.92 15.10 7.86
CA GLY A 327 -3.07 15.12 9.32
C GLY A 327 -3.60 13.81 9.93
N LYS A 328 -4.07 12.86 9.12
CA LYS A 328 -4.81 11.68 9.57
C LYS A 328 -3.98 10.39 9.54
N GLY A 329 -3.07 10.25 8.58
CA GLY A 329 -2.21 9.08 8.45
C GLY A 329 -1.52 8.98 7.11
N ALA A 330 -0.73 7.92 6.91
CA ALA A 330 -0.10 7.63 5.64
C ALA A 330 -1.16 7.25 4.59
N ILE A 331 -0.90 7.61 3.33
CA ILE A 331 -1.71 7.17 2.19
C ILE A 331 -1.62 5.64 2.10
N PRO A 332 -2.74 4.92 2.22
CA PRO A 332 -2.74 3.46 2.24
C PRO A 332 -2.45 2.87 0.87
N TYR A 333 -2.31 1.55 0.80
CA TYR A 333 -2.11 0.82 -0.45
C TYR A 333 -3.26 1.05 -1.46
N GLY A 334 -4.50 0.98 -0.98
CA GLY A 334 -5.71 1.16 -1.78
C GLY A 334 -6.64 2.20 -1.20
N ASP A 335 -7.93 2.18 -1.56
CA ASP A 335 -8.94 3.05 -0.98
C ASP A 335 -9.34 2.53 0.41
N HIS A 336 -8.48 2.76 1.37
CA HIS A 336 -8.60 2.29 2.76
C HIS A 336 -8.55 3.46 3.75
N ARG A 337 -8.69 3.15 5.05
CA ARG A 337 -8.45 4.12 6.10
C ARG A 337 -7.02 4.68 6.03
N PRO A 338 -6.80 5.89 6.54
CA PRO A 338 -5.44 6.41 6.74
C PRO A 338 -4.55 5.39 7.45
N GLY A 339 -3.34 5.18 6.95
CA GLY A 339 -2.35 4.31 7.59
C GLY A 339 -1.79 4.99 8.83
N TRP A 340 -2.03 4.42 9.99
CA TRP A 340 -1.48 4.94 11.25
C TRP A 340 -0.41 4.03 11.87
N ASP A 341 0.04 3.01 11.15
CA ASP A 341 1.04 2.07 11.63
C ASP A 341 2.45 2.38 11.09
N SER A 342 2.56 3.27 10.12
CA SER A 342 3.80 3.68 9.44
C SER A 342 3.77 5.16 9.05
N HIS A 343 4.95 5.74 8.78
CA HIS A 343 5.08 7.09 8.25
C HIS A 343 5.02 7.09 6.72
N ASP A 344 5.60 6.10 6.07
CA ASP A 344 5.50 5.92 4.63
C ASP A 344 5.67 4.44 4.26
N ASP A 345 5.12 4.07 3.13
CA ASP A 345 5.17 2.75 2.57
C ASP A 345 5.35 2.89 1.07
N ASN A 346 6.44 2.37 0.52
CA ASN A 346 6.82 2.52 -0.89
C ASN A 346 6.94 3.98 -1.37
N GLY A 347 7.22 4.93 -0.50
CA GLY A 347 7.38 6.34 -0.87
C GLY A 347 6.09 7.05 -1.31
N LYS A 348 4.89 6.56 -0.92
CA LYS A 348 3.61 7.18 -1.29
C LYS A 348 3.44 8.57 -0.70
N ASN A 349 3.72 8.75 0.59
CA ASN A 349 3.65 10.07 1.23
C ASN A 349 4.71 11.01 0.68
N SER A 350 5.88 10.48 0.41
CA SER A 350 6.97 11.22 -0.23
C SER A 350 6.58 11.74 -1.62
N LEU A 351 5.90 10.92 -2.42
CA LEU A 351 5.38 11.32 -3.73
C LEU A 351 4.23 12.31 -3.59
N ALA A 352 3.36 12.16 -2.58
CA ALA A 352 2.30 13.12 -2.29
C ALA A 352 2.85 14.50 -1.89
N ALA A 353 3.93 14.55 -1.11
CA ALA A 353 4.62 15.80 -0.78
C ALA A 353 5.06 16.57 -2.04
N LEU A 354 5.62 15.87 -3.03
CA LEU A 354 5.96 16.44 -4.33
C LEU A 354 4.72 16.95 -5.07
N ILE A 355 3.68 16.13 -5.17
CA ILE A 355 2.44 16.43 -5.89
C ILE A 355 1.79 17.71 -5.34
N PHE A 356 1.65 17.82 -4.04
CA PHE A 356 1.03 18.98 -3.40
C PHE A 356 1.92 20.23 -3.43
N ASP A 357 3.23 20.08 -3.26
CA ASP A 357 4.17 21.21 -3.40
C ASP A 357 4.13 21.81 -4.81
N LEU A 358 4.05 20.99 -5.86
CA LEU A 358 3.96 21.46 -7.27
C LEU A 358 2.67 22.23 -7.56
N GLN A 359 1.65 22.09 -6.73
CA GLN A 359 0.36 22.74 -6.85
C GLN A 359 0.17 23.89 -5.85
N GLY A 360 1.12 24.12 -4.94
CA GLY A 360 1.04 25.16 -3.92
C GLY A 360 0.05 24.83 -2.78
N MET A 361 -0.27 23.56 -2.58
CA MET A 361 -1.09 23.05 -1.47
C MET A 361 -0.16 22.86 -0.25
N ASP A 362 0.06 23.99 0.47
CA ASP A 362 1.14 24.11 1.45
C ASP A 362 0.96 23.19 2.68
N GLU A 363 -0.28 23.01 3.16
CA GLU A 363 -0.60 22.19 4.33
C GLU A 363 -0.33 20.71 4.05
N GLU A 364 -0.84 20.22 2.92
CA GLU A 364 -0.64 18.85 2.47
C GLU A 364 0.85 18.56 2.21
N ALA A 365 1.52 19.46 1.49
CA ALA A 365 2.93 19.33 1.18
C ALA A 365 3.80 19.29 2.45
N ALA A 366 3.50 20.14 3.44
CA ALA A 366 4.20 20.15 4.72
C ALA A 366 3.96 18.84 5.51
N PHE A 367 2.71 18.39 5.62
CA PHE A 367 2.36 17.17 6.33
C PHE A 367 3.05 15.94 5.71
N PHE A 368 2.87 15.72 4.41
CA PHE A 368 3.44 14.56 3.73
C PHE A 368 4.97 14.64 3.64
N GLY A 369 5.55 15.83 3.50
CA GLY A 369 7.00 16.02 3.56
C GLY A 369 7.58 15.69 4.94
N ARG A 370 6.88 16.04 6.01
CA ARG A 370 7.24 15.67 7.38
C ARG A 370 7.14 14.17 7.61
N MET A 371 6.07 13.52 7.09
CA MET A 371 5.93 12.06 7.09
C MET A 371 7.07 11.40 6.32
N ALA A 372 7.46 11.94 5.16
CA ALA A 372 8.59 11.44 4.37
C ALA A 372 9.90 11.47 5.17
N VAL A 373 10.19 12.59 5.86
CA VAL A 373 11.40 12.72 6.70
C VAL A 373 11.42 11.71 7.84
N ALA A 374 10.27 11.45 8.48
CA ALA A 374 10.17 10.49 9.57
C ALA A 374 10.26 9.02 9.13
N SER A 375 10.18 8.71 7.83
CA SER A 375 10.12 7.34 7.31
C SER A 375 11.47 6.65 7.08
N TYR A 376 12.58 7.23 7.53
CA TYR A 376 13.93 6.75 7.22
C TYR A 376 14.20 5.30 7.66
N ASP A 377 13.56 4.81 8.73
CA ASP A 377 13.68 3.42 9.19
C ASP A 377 12.76 2.46 8.41
N GLU A 378 11.78 2.98 7.67
CA GLU A 378 10.78 2.21 6.92
C GLU A 378 11.19 1.94 5.47
N ARG A 379 12.45 2.20 5.10
CA ARG A 379 12.98 2.13 3.73
C ARG A 379 12.77 0.81 3.01
N GLU A 380 12.71 -0.30 3.73
CA GLU A 380 12.52 -1.64 3.17
C GLU A 380 11.07 -2.12 3.26
N GLN A 381 10.19 -1.32 3.87
CA GLN A 381 8.77 -1.65 4.00
C GLN A 381 8.04 -1.41 2.69
N GLY A 382 6.97 -2.17 2.52
CA GLY A 382 6.12 -2.07 1.35
C GLY A 382 6.28 -3.20 0.36
N HIS A 383 5.38 -3.21 -0.60
CA HIS A 383 5.17 -4.36 -1.48
C HIS A 383 6.26 -4.55 -2.55
N THR A 384 7.00 -3.50 -2.84
CA THR A 384 8.10 -3.48 -3.81
C THR A 384 9.46 -3.34 -3.13
N GLY A 385 9.52 -3.66 -1.85
CA GLY A 385 10.75 -3.54 -1.07
C GLY A 385 11.28 -2.12 -1.09
N ASN A 386 12.57 -1.97 -1.28
CA ASN A 386 13.26 -0.70 -1.11
C ASN A 386 13.23 0.24 -2.34
N TYR A 387 12.94 -0.22 -3.55
CA TYR A 387 13.10 0.59 -4.78
C TYR A 387 12.36 1.93 -4.72
N PHE A 388 11.05 1.89 -4.46
CA PHE A 388 10.25 3.12 -4.49
C PHE A 388 10.47 4.00 -3.26
N SER A 389 10.83 3.42 -2.12
CA SER A 389 11.21 4.18 -0.94
C SER A 389 12.49 4.99 -1.18
N PHE A 390 13.49 4.39 -1.85
CA PHE A 390 14.73 5.10 -2.21
C PHE A 390 14.56 6.09 -3.35
N LEU A 391 13.63 5.84 -4.29
CA LEU A 391 13.31 6.78 -5.35
C LEU A 391 12.58 8.01 -4.80
N TRP A 392 11.45 7.81 -4.12
CA TRP A 392 10.56 8.90 -3.72
C TRP A 392 10.91 9.53 -2.37
N GLY A 393 11.43 8.76 -1.42
CA GLY A 393 11.77 9.24 -0.07
C GLY A 393 12.60 10.52 -0.05
N PRO A 394 13.77 10.57 -0.71
CA PRO A 394 14.57 11.79 -0.79
C PRO A 394 13.86 12.94 -1.50
N ILE A 395 13.04 12.65 -2.50
CA ILE A 395 12.26 13.67 -3.24
C ILE A 395 11.25 14.33 -2.29
N GLY A 396 10.50 13.54 -1.53
CA GLY A 396 9.53 14.06 -0.55
C GLY A 396 10.21 14.84 0.57
N ALA A 397 11.29 14.32 1.14
CA ALA A 397 12.04 14.99 2.19
C ALA A 397 12.61 16.36 1.71
N ASN A 398 13.01 16.47 0.44
CA ASN A 398 13.48 17.74 -0.13
C ASN A 398 12.39 18.82 -0.23
N ARG A 399 11.09 18.45 -0.22
CA ARG A 399 9.99 19.43 -0.29
C ARG A 399 9.84 20.24 0.99
N VAL A 400 10.35 19.73 2.10
CA VAL A 400 10.37 20.45 3.38
C VAL A 400 11.77 21.00 3.73
N GLY A 401 12.70 21.01 2.79
CA GLY A 401 13.98 21.73 2.90
C GLY A 401 15.22 20.85 2.83
N GLN A 402 16.34 21.50 2.54
CA GLN A 402 17.64 20.84 2.38
C GLN A 402 18.15 20.23 3.69
N GLU A 403 17.93 20.92 4.83
CA GLU A 403 18.31 20.42 6.15
C GLU A 403 17.53 19.14 6.49
N ALA A 404 16.25 19.11 6.17
CA ALA A 404 15.38 17.94 6.37
C ALA A 404 15.84 16.76 5.51
N LEU A 405 16.15 16.98 4.22
CA LEU A 405 16.70 15.96 3.36
C LEU A 405 18.05 15.44 3.89
N SER A 406 18.95 16.34 4.31
CA SER A 406 20.25 15.94 4.84
C SER A 406 20.13 15.12 6.13
N ALA A 407 19.19 15.47 7.00
CA ALA A 407 18.88 14.71 8.20
C ALA A 407 18.31 13.33 7.86
N PHE A 408 17.32 13.27 6.97
CA PHE A 408 16.73 12.02 6.48
C PHE A 408 17.79 11.07 5.89
N LEU A 409 18.67 11.56 5.03
CA LEU A 409 19.73 10.74 4.41
C LEU A 409 20.81 10.33 5.42
N ARG A 410 21.07 11.15 6.45
CA ARG A 410 22.06 10.84 7.51
C ARG A 410 21.72 9.56 8.24
N GLU A 411 20.44 9.33 8.54
CA GLU A 411 19.98 8.12 9.23
C GLU A 411 20.15 6.85 8.38
N GLN A 412 20.31 7.00 7.05
CA GLN A 412 20.39 5.88 6.10
C GLN A 412 21.75 5.72 5.41
N ARG A 413 22.76 6.57 5.67
CA ARG A 413 24.06 6.56 4.98
C ARG A 413 24.74 5.20 4.94
N TRP A 414 24.65 4.45 6.03
CA TRP A 414 25.21 3.11 6.13
C TRP A 414 24.59 2.16 5.08
N TYR A 415 23.29 2.30 4.83
CA TYR A 415 22.58 1.47 3.86
C TYR A 415 22.98 1.85 2.42
N TYR A 416 23.12 3.14 2.13
CA TYR A 416 23.61 3.60 0.82
C TYR A 416 25.03 3.08 0.53
N ASP A 417 25.92 3.12 1.52
CA ASP A 417 27.29 2.58 1.38
C ASP A 417 27.27 1.05 1.21
N LEU A 418 26.35 0.34 1.86
CA LEU A 418 26.17 -1.11 1.74
C LEU A 418 25.54 -1.51 0.39
N ALA A 419 24.60 -0.73 -0.13
CA ALA A 419 23.88 -1.05 -1.36
C ALA A 419 24.70 -0.78 -2.64
N ARG A 420 25.70 0.09 -2.57
CA ARG A 420 26.53 0.49 -3.71
C ARG A 420 27.51 -0.61 -4.10
N ALA A 421 27.47 -1.08 -5.34
CA ALA A 421 28.41 -2.06 -5.86
C ALA A 421 29.77 -1.40 -6.24
N HIS A 422 30.80 -2.23 -6.47
CA HIS A 422 32.16 -1.78 -6.78
C HIS A 422 32.28 -1.12 -8.17
N ASP A 423 31.35 -1.38 -9.08
CA ASP A 423 31.25 -0.82 -10.42
C ASP A 423 30.43 0.48 -10.48
N GLY A 424 30.02 1.02 -9.33
CA GLY A 424 29.21 2.23 -9.21
C GLY A 424 27.69 2.02 -9.32
N SER A 425 27.24 0.80 -9.62
CA SER A 425 25.82 0.46 -9.66
C SER A 425 25.20 0.30 -8.28
N PHE A 426 23.86 0.29 -8.25
CA PHE A 426 23.05 -0.08 -7.09
C PHE A 426 22.05 -1.17 -7.53
N PRO A 427 22.41 -2.44 -7.40
CA PRO A 427 21.51 -3.54 -7.71
C PRO A 427 20.36 -3.58 -6.70
N TYR A 428 19.25 -4.22 -7.10
CA TYR A 428 18.13 -4.42 -6.19
C TYR A 428 18.59 -5.20 -4.95
N GLN A 429 18.27 -4.68 -3.77
CA GLN A 429 18.67 -5.28 -2.51
C GLN A 429 17.61 -6.22 -1.95
N GLY A 430 18.07 -7.38 -1.60
CA GLY A 430 17.58 -8.35 -0.66
C GLY A 430 16.13 -8.70 -0.62
N GLY A 431 15.27 -7.84 -0.50
CA GLY A 431 13.83 -8.09 -0.40
C GLY A 431 13.42 -9.35 0.36
N ALA A 432 14.31 -9.87 1.09
CA ALA A 432 14.33 -11.19 1.64
C ALA A 432 13.34 -11.32 2.78
N GLY A 433 12.52 -12.30 2.74
CA GLY A 433 11.45 -12.47 3.70
C GLY A 433 10.26 -11.56 3.42
N MET A 434 10.33 -10.73 2.39
CA MET A 434 9.17 -10.13 1.79
C MET A 434 8.32 -11.23 1.16
N SER A 435 7.06 -11.03 1.05
CA SER A 435 6.18 -11.96 0.34
C SER A 435 6.79 -12.35 -1.00
N GLY A 436 6.97 -13.60 -1.30
CA GLY A 436 7.55 -14.26 -2.49
C GLY A 436 7.56 -13.55 -3.85
N GLY A 437 7.72 -12.23 -3.87
CA GLY A 437 7.71 -11.36 -5.03
C GLY A 437 9.02 -10.66 -5.32
N GLU A 438 9.99 -10.77 -4.45
CA GLU A 438 11.24 -10.00 -4.47
C GLU A 438 12.12 -10.36 -5.66
N HIS A 439 12.15 -11.62 -6.02
CA HIS A 439 12.93 -12.09 -7.18
C HIS A 439 12.47 -11.45 -8.50
N LYS A 440 11.24 -10.96 -8.60
CA LYS A 440 10.75 -10.27 -9.81
C LYS A 440 11.45 -8.94 -10.06
N TYR A 441 11.94 -8.27 -9.01
CA TYR A 441 12.68 -7.02 -9.08
C TYR A 441 14.20 -7.23 -9.12
N GLY A 442 14.69 -8.45 -8.95
CA GLY A 442 16.12 -8.75 -8.92
C GLY A 442 16.90 -8.38 -10.20
N LYS A 443 16.17 -8.12 -11.30
CA LYS A 443 16.75 -7.62 -12.56
C LYS A 443 16.69 -6.09 -12.70
N TRP A 444 16.13 -5.38 -11.70
CA TRP A 444 16.02 -3.93 -11.73
C TRP A 444 17.39 -3.31 -11.41
N ASP A 445 17.74 -2.31 -12.21
CA ASP A 445 18.87 -1.44 -11.94
C ASP A 445 18.38 -0.26 -11.09
N CYS A 446 18.66 -0.30 -9.80
CA CYS A 446 18.20 0.71 -8.85
C CYS A 446 19.08 1.95 -8.80
N THR A 447 20.12 2.04 -9.65
CA THR A 447 21.16 3.07 -9.58
C THR A 447 20.57 4.47 -9.57
N GLY A 448 19.66 4.78 -10.51
CA GLY A 448 19.04 6.12 -10.57
C GLY A 448 18.22 6.44 -9.31
N ALA A 449 17.49 5.46 -8.77
CA ALA A 449 16.71 5.66 -7.54
C ALA A 449 17.59 6.07 -6.35
N PHE A 450 18.77 5.44 -6.21
CA PHE A 450 19.69 5.72 -5.11
C PHE A 450 20.49 7.03 -5.27
N VAL A 451 20.84 7.42 -6.52
CA VAL A 451 21.72 8.58 -6.73
C VAL A 451 21.00 9.86 -7.14
N LEU A 452 19.69 9.79 -7.44
CA LEU A 452 18.93 10.97 -7.90
C LEU A 452 19.04 12.15 -6.91
N ALA A 453 19.03 11.88 -5.60
CA ALA A 453 19.19 12.89 -4.58
C ALA A 453 20.52 13.67 -4.69
N ASN A 454 21.58 13.05 -5.21
CA ASN A 454 22.87 13.69 -5.40
C ASN A 454 22.84 14.78 -6.50
N THR A 455 21.76 14.85 -7.30
CA THR A 455 21.56 15.88 -8.33
C THR A 455 20.73 17.08 -7.84
N PHE A 456 20.16 17.05 -6.64
CA PHE A 456 19.19 18.05 -6.18
C PHE A 456 19.76 19.48 -6.04
N HIS A 457 21.07 19.60 -5.87
CA HIS A 457 21.73 20.91 -5.87
C HIS A 457 21.60 21.64 -7.22
N LYS A 458 21.33 20.93 -8.32
CA LYS A 458 21.17 21.50 -9.67
C LYS A 458 19.75 21.98 -9.95
N GLN A 459 18.74 21.40 -9.29
CA GLN A 459 17.31 21.71 -9.47
C GLN A 459 16.83 21.71 -10.93
N GLU A 460 17.39 20.82 -11.75
CA GLU A 460 17.10 20.76 -13.19
C GLU A 460 15.69 20.27 -13.51
N LEU A 461 15.17 19.33 -12.72
CA LEU A 461 13.86 18.72 -12.91
C LEU A 461 12.90 19.13 -11.80
N PHE A 462 11.60 19.10 -12.07
CA PHE A 462 10.60 19.32 -11.03
C PHE A 462 10.71 18.28 -9.90
N ILE A 463 10.93 17.01 -10.26
CA ILE A 463 11.16 15.97 -9.24
C ILE A 463 12.44 16.19 -8.44
N THR A 464 13.45 16.85 -8.98
CA THR A 464 14.72 17.11 -8.29
C THR A 464 14.81 18.49 -7.61
N GLY A 465 13.71 19.23 -7.55
CA GLY A 465 13.63 20.46 -6.77
C GLY A 465 13.40 21.74 -7.55
N ARG A 466 13.20 21.70 -8.89
CA ARG A 466 12.79 22.89 -9.63
C ARG A 466 11.45 23.38 -9.07
N GLY A 467 11.40 24.64 -8.64
CA GLY A 467 10.19 25.27 -8.12
C GLY A 467 9.77 24.81 -6.73
N VAL A 468 10.66 24.23 -5.93
CA VAL A 468 10.38 23.90 -4.52
C VAL A 468 9.88 25.13 -3.77
N ASN A 469 8.76 24.99 -3.09
CA ASN A 469 8.21 26.02 -2.23
C ASN A 469 9.08 26.20 -0.98
N LYS A 470 9.58 27.42 -0.78
CA LYS A 470 10.46 27.75 0.34
C LYS A 470 9.71 27.99 1.66
N LYS A 471 8.39 27.99 1.65
CA LYS A 471 7.56 28.22 2.86
C LYS A 471 7.57 27.03 3.81
N ASN A 472 7.59 25.81 3.29
CA ASN A 472 7.46 24.55 4.05
C ASN A 472 8.79 24.04 4.57
N ARG A 473 9.55 24.88 5.26
CA ARG A 473 10.87 24.48 5.79
C ARG A 473 10.74 23.82 7.16
N LEU A 474 11.18 22.57 7.23
CA LEU A 474 11.30 21.81 8.47
C LEU A 474 12.73 21.98 9.01
N VAL A 475 12.87 22.73 10.11
CA VAL A 475 14.17 23.11 10.69
C VAL A 475 14.13 23.07 12.23
N GLY A 476 15.28 23.16 12.89
CA GLY A 476 15.42 23.31 14.34
C GLY A 476 14.73 22.19 15.13
N ASP A 477 13.99 22.59 16.16
CA ASP A 477 13.33 21.64 17.09
C ASP A 477 12.28 20.79 16.37
N GLU A 478 11.60 21.35 15.37
CA GLU A 478 10.60 20.61 14.60
C GLU A 478 11.21 19.51 13.74
N LEU A 479 12.38 19.76 13.14
CA LEU A 479 13.15 18.75 12.44
C LEU A 479 13.64 17.67 13.38
N THR A 480 14.16 18.07 14.54
CA THR A 480 14.63 17.14 15.58
C THR A 480 13.50 16.23 16.07
N ASP A 481 12.32 16.80 16.36
CA ASP A 481 11.12 16.05 16.74
C ASP A 481 10.65 15.09 15.62
N THR A 482 10.82 15.50 14.38
CA THR A 482 10.45 14.66 13.22
C THR A 482 11.38 13.46 13.05
N ILE A 483 12.68 13.66 13.20
CA ILE A 483 13.65 12.54 13.17
C ILE A 483 13.41 11.60 14.36
N GLU A 484 13.16 12.15 15.56
CA GLU A 484 12.83 11.32 16.72
C GLU A 484 11.54 10.52 16.53
N ALA A 485 10.52 11.11 15.90
CA ALA A 485 9.27 10.43 15.55
C ALA A 485 9.47 9.21 14.61
N GLY A 486 10.51 9.20 13.82
CA GLY A 486 10.88 8.08 12.93
C GLY A 486 11.55 6.90 13.63
N ARG A 487 11.97 7.03 14.89
CA ARG A 487 12.66 5.96 15.62
C ARG A 487 11.74 4.81 15.97
N GLY A 488 12.26 3.58 15.85
CA GLY A 488 11.53 2.37 16.21
C GLY A 488 10.51 1.92 15.20
N PHE A 489 10.69 2.27 13.94
CA PHE A 489 9.87 1.82 12.81
C PHE A 489 10.62 0.88 11.85
N ASP A 490 11.76 0.36 12.27
CA ASP A 490 12.62 -0.56 11.52
C ASP A 490 11.99 -1.95 11.29
N SER A 491 10.87 -2.25 11.95
CA SER A 491 10.22 -3.55 11.95
C SER A 491 8.74 -3.45 11.58
N TRP A 492 8.29 -4.37 10.72
CA TRP A 492 6.87 -4.62 10.45
C TRP A 492 6.16 -5.31 11.60
N SER A 493 6.92 -5.99 12.45
CA SER A 493 6.33 -6.69 13.57
C SER A 493 5.90 -5.69 14.65
N LYS A 494 4.70 -5.87 15.05
CA LYS A 494 3.90 -5.23 16.07
C LYS A 494 4.70 -4.74 17.30
N GLY A 495 4.88 -3.46 17.42
CA GLY A 495 5.49 -2.86 18.57
C GLY A 495 6.99 -3.06 18.54
N SER A 496 7.71 -2.04 18.15
CA SER A 496 9.15 -2.02 18.31
C SER A 496 9.47 -2.13 19.81
N GLU A 497 10.54 -2.80 20.12
CA GLU A 497 11.13 -2.80 21.48
C GLU A 497 11.24 -1.37 22.02
N HIS A 498 11.55 -0.40 21.15
CA HIS A 498 11.60 1.02 21.46
C HIS A 498 10.33 1.55 22.16
N TYR A 499 9.11 1.17 21.71
CA TYR A 499 7.88 1.62 22.38
C TYR A 499 7.54 0.77 23.61
N ALA A 500 7.92 -0.50 23.62
CA ALA A 500 7.68 -1.40 24.75
C ALA A 500 8.53 -1.01 25.99
N GLU A 501 9.68 -0.39 25.79
CA GLU A 501 10.58 0.08 26.86
C GLU A 501 10.16 1.44 27.47
N LYS A 502 9.25 2.19 26.78
CA LYS A 502 8.80 3.51 27.27
C LYS A 502 7.90 3.39 28.51
N ARG A 503 8.11 4.30 29.44
CA ARG A 503 7.26 4.43 30.62
C ARG A 503 5.87 4.96 30.24
N PRO A 504 4.80 4.65 31.00
CA PRO A 504 3.45 5.15 30.72
C PRO A 504 3.35 6.66 30.52
N ALA A 505 4.08 7.46 31.29
CA ALA A 505 4.11 8.92 31.14
C ALA A 505 4.70 9.38 29.79
N GLU A 506 5.67 8.65 29.25
CA GLU A 506 6.25 8.89 27.93
C GLU A 506 5.27 8.51 26.83
N LEU A 507 4.59 7.38 26.96
CA LEU A 507 3.55 6.96 26.05
C LEU A 507 2.37 7.95 26.02
N MET A 508 1.96 8.48 27.19
CA MET A 508 0.94 9.52 27.29
C MET A 508 1.35 10.86 26.62
N ARG A 509 2.65 11.16 26.59
CA ARG A 509 3.19 12.30 25.83
C ARG A 509 3.14 12.00 24.34
N ASP A 510 3.56 10.80 23.92
CA ASP A 510 3.60 10.36 22.52
C ASP A 510 2.21 10.28 21.91
N LEU A 511 1.16 10.00 22.67
CA LEU A 511 -0.25 10.13 22.24
C LEU A 511 -0.63 11.55 21.81
N LYS A 512 0.14 12.57 22.12
CA LYS A 512 -0.06 13.98 21.72
C LYS A 512 0.81 14.37 20.53
N SER A 513 1.54 13.44 19.94
CA SER A 513 2.41 13.67 18.80
C SER A 513 1.63 14.12 17.56
N TRP A 514 2.27 14.93 16.73
CA TRP A 514 1.79 15.26 15.38
C TRP A 514 1.69 14.01 14.50
N SER A 515 2.60 13.01 14.69
CA SER A 515 2.68 11.80 13.88
C SER A 515 1.57 10.80 14.24
N PRO A 516 0.73 10.43 13.27
CA PRO A 516 -0.27 9.36 13.46
C PRO A 516 0.35 8.03 13.85
N ALA A 517 1.54 7.71 13.30
CA ALA A 517 2.24 6.46 13.56
C ALA A 517 2.77 6.39 14.99
N VAL A 518 3.34 7.47 15.49
CA VAL A 518 3.77 7.58 16.90
C VAL A 518 2.59 7.39 17.84
N ARG A 519 1.45 8.08 17.57
CA ARG A 519 0.24 7.94 18.40
C ARG A 519 -0.27 6.50 18.43
N SER A 520 -0.28 5.83 17.28
CA SER A 520 -0.71 4.42 17.17
C SER A 520 0.20 3.48 17.97
N ARG A 521 1.52 3.64 17.83
CA ARG A 521 2.50 2.82 18.58
C ARG A 521 2.38 3.06 20.09
N ALA A 522 2.24 4.31 20.50
CA ALA A 522 2.06 4.68 21.91
C ALA A 522 0.76 4.11 22.48
N ALA A 523 -0.34 4.14 21.71
CA ALA A 523 -1.62 3.58 22.12
C ALA A 523 -1.53 2.06 22.37
N LYS A 524 -0.91 1.31 21.46
CA LYS A 524 -0.70 -0.14 21.57
C LYS A 524 0.19 -0.49 22.75
N ALA A 525 1.30 0.23 22.92
CA ALA A 525 2.22 0.02 24.04
C ALA A 525 1.56 0.34 25.37
N LEU A 526 0.80 1.43 25.47
CA LEU A 526 0.04 1.80 26.67
C LEU A 526 -0.98 0.72 27.04
N ALA A 527 -1.73 0.20 26.09
CA ALA A 527 -2.69 -0.88 26.35
C ALA A 527 -2.00 -2.17 26.84
N SER A 528 -0.75 -2.42 26.40
CA SER A 528 0.07 -3.58 26.79
C SER A 528 0.76 -3.39 28.13
N SER A 529 0.95 -2.16 28.61
CA SER A 529 1.61 -1.86 29.89
C SER A 529 0.78 -2.24 31.13
N GLY A 530 -0.50 -2.53 30.94
CA GLY A 530 -1.45 -2.78 32.01
C GLY A 530 -2.10 -1.52 32.61
N GLU A 531 -1.59 -0.35 32.29
CA GLU A 531 -2.14 0.94 32.74
C GLU A 531 -3.43 1.31 32.01
N THR A 532 -4.31 2.01 32.70
CA THR A 532 -5.59 2.45 32.14
C THR A 532 -5.87 3.92 32.56
N PRO A 533 -5.17 4.90 31.99
CA PRO A 533 -5.27 6.31 32.36
C PRO A 533 -6.53 6.97 31.77
N THR A 534 -7.70 6.41 32.04
CA THR A 534 -8.97 6.84 31.44
C THR A 534 -9.33 8.29 31.78
N ALA A 535 -8.97 8.76 32.99
CA ALA A 535 -9.23 10.14 33.40
C ALA A 535 -8.46 11.14 32.53
N GLU A 536 -7.20 10.89 32.28
CA GLU A 536 -6.32 11.69 31.44
C GLU A 536 -6.77 11.65 29.97
N LEU A 537 -7.15 10.46 29.45
CA LEU A 537 -7.67 10.31 28.11
C LEU A 537 -8.98 11.08 27.91
N ARG A 538 -9.86 11.13 28.92
CA ARG A 538 -11.08 11.96 28.88
C ARG A 538 -10.76 13.46 28.82
N VAL A 539 -9.68 13.91 29.45
CA VAL A 539 -9.20 15.30 29.36
C VAL A 539 -8.66 15.55 27.92
N MET A 540 -7.90 14.60 27.37
CA MET A 540 -7.37 14.70 26.01
C MET A 540 -8.48 14.76 24.94
N LEU A 541 -9.58 14.06 25.10
CA LEU A 541 -10.75 14.13 24.20
C LEU A 541 -11.39 15.53 24.15
N LYS A 542 -11.13 16.41 25.12
CA LYS A 542 -11.59 17.80 25.19
C LYS A 542 -10.58 18.83 24.64
N SER A 543 -9.42 18.37 24.17
CA SER A 543 -8.36 19.22 23.65
C SER A 543 -8.85 20.03 22.44
N ARG A 544 -8.33 21.27 22.28
CA ARG A 544 -8.54 22.05 21.05
C ARG A 544 -7.76 21.47 19.85
N ARG A 545 -6.67 20.74 20.10
CA ARG A 545 -5.84 20.12 19.08
C ARG A 545 -6.47 18.79 18.64
N LEU A 546 -6.68 18.64 17.34
CA LEU A 546 -7.24 17.43 16.73
C LEU A 546 -6.35 16.20 16.94
N ASP A 547 -5.04 16.33 16.74
CA ASP A 547 -4.07 15.26 16.92
C ASP A 547 -4.10 14.66 18.35
N VAL A 548 -4.28 15.50 19.37
CA VAL A 548 -4.44 15.04 20.77
C VAL A 548 -5.74 14.25 20.96
N ARG A 549 -6.84 14.70 20.34
CA ARG A 549 -8.12 13.97 20.37
C ARG A 549 -8.02 12.62 19.62
N TYR A 550 -7.33 12.58 18.48
CA TYR A 550 -7.07 11.35 17.76
C TYR A 550 -6.28 10.34 18.60
N GLY A 551 -5.19 10.78 19.25
CA GLY A 551 -4.39 9.92 20.13
C GLY A 551 -5.20 9.36 21.29
N ALA A 552 -6.08 10.15 21.89
CA ALA A 552 -6.99 9.68 22.94
C ALA A 552 -7.96 8.62 22.40
N CYS A 553 -8.57 8.83 21.23
CA CYS A 553 -9.45 7.84 20.60
C CYS A 553 -8.70 6.54 20.28
N GLN A 554 -7.47 6.63 19.76
CA GLN A 554 -6.62 5.47 19.47
C GLN A 554 -6.30 4.69 20.74
N ALA A 555 -5.87 5.37 21.82
CA ALA A 555 -5.60 4.72 23.09
C ALA A 555 -6.84 4.04 23.70
N ILE A 556 -8.01 4.69 23.64
CA ILE A 556 -9.27 4.10 24.11
C ILE A 556 -9.66 2.89 23.25
N SER A 557 -9.42 2.93 21.94
CA SER A 557 -9.66 1.78 21.05
C SER A 557 -8.83 0.57 21.45
N GLU A 558 -7.55 0.76 21.78
CA GLU A 558 -6.66 -0.34 22.21
C GLU A 558 -6.99 -0.84 23.64
N LEU A 559 -7.38 0.04 24.55
CA LEU A 559 -7.80 -0.31 25.92
C LEU A 559 -9.16 -1.01 25.95
N GLY A 560 -10.02 -0.77 24.96
CA GLY A 560 -11.33 -1.38 24.85
C GLY A 560 -12.23 -1.13 26.07
N ALA A 561 -12.94 -2.13 26.50
CA ALA A 561 -13.92 -2.05 27.60
C ALA A 561 -13.38 -1.47 28.92
N LYS A 562 -12.06 -1.51 29.15
CA LYS A 562 -11.41 -0.91 30.33
C LYS A 562 -11.60 0.61 30.39
N ALA A 563 -11.70 1.26 29.24
CA ALA A 563 -11.85 2.71 29.11
C ALA A 563 -13.32 3.17 28.99
N ALA A 564 -14.32 2.35 29.38
CA ALA A 564 -15.74 2.64 29.21
C ALA A 564 -16.22 3.95 29.86
N ALA A 565 -15.54 4.47 30.88
CA ALA A 565 -15.86 5.74 31.49
C ALA A 565 -15.69 6.95 30.54
N ALA A 566 -15.02 6.78 29.39
CA ALA A 566 -14.87 7.80 28.33
C ALA A 566 -16.08 7.90 27.37
N LEU A 567 -17.09 7.04 27.51
CA LEU A 567 -18.28 7.01 26.66
C LEU A 567 -18.93 8.40 26.43
N PRO A 568 -19.16 9.24 27.48
CA PRO A 568 -19.79 10.55 27.26
C PRO A 568 -18.97 11.50 26.39
N GLU A 569 -17.64 11.47 26.51
CA GLU A 569 -16.72 12.27 25.72
C GLU A 569 -16.63 11.76 24.28
N LEU A 570 -16.62 10.44 24.06
CA LEU A 570 -16.63 9.84 22.74
C LEU A 570 -17.92 10.17 21.97
N ARG A 571 -19.10 10.11 22.64
CA ARG A 571 -20.36 10.55 22.01
C ARG A 571 -20.32 12.01 21.57
N ARG A 572 -19.65 12.92 22.32
CA ARG A 572 -19.45 14.30 21.89
C ARG A 572 -18.49 14.39 20.68
N CYS A 573 -17.50 13.54 20.60
CA CYS A 573 -16.60 13.48 19.45
C CYS A 573 -17.28 12.98 18.17
N LEU A 574 -18.36 12.19 18.26
CA LEU A 574 -19.18 11.84 17.10
C LEU A 574 -19.84 13.06 16.45
N GLN A 575 -20.11 14.14 17.23
CA GLN A 575 -20.72 15.37 16.75
C GLN A 575 -19.70 16.42 16.27
N SER A 576 -18.45 16.01 16.03
CA SER A 576 -17.42 16.91 15.54
C SER A 576 -17.61 17.25 14.06
N ASP A 577 -17.28 18.48 13.65
CA ASP A 577 -17.18 18.85 12.24
C ASP A 577 -16.04 18.10 11.52
N ASP A 578 -15.02 17.65 12.26
CA ASP A 578 -13.93 16.86 11.69
C ASP A 578 -14.35 15.41 11.45
N VAL A 579 -14.47 15.03 10.19
CA VAL A 579 -14.91 13.71 9.73
C VAL A 579 -14.04 12.58 10.35
N TRP A 580 -12.73 12.80 10.44
CA TRP A 580 -11.84 11.75 10.95
C TRP A 580 -11.96 11.58 12.47
N LEU A 581 -12.24 12.64 13.22
CA LEU A 581 -12.54 12.51 14.65
C LEU A 581 -13.86 11.78 14.91
N ARG A 582 -14.91 12.04 14.11
CA ARG A 582 -16.15 11.23 14.16
C ARG A 582 -15.84 9.73 14.00
N ILE A 583 -15.03 9.40 12.99
CA ILE A 583 -14.64 8.01 12.69
C ILE A 583 -13.79 7.42 13.81
N GLN A 584 -12.80 8.13 14.31
CA GLN A 584 -11.94 7.68 15.42
C GLN A 584 -12.76 7.44 16.71
N ALA A 585 -13.74 8.30 16.98
CA ALA A 585 -14.66 8.11 18.10
C ALA A 585 -15.55 6.87 17.90
N ALA A 586 -16.06 6.63 16.69
CA ALA A 586 -16.82 5.45 16.36
C ALA A 586 -15.98 4.15 16.51
N TYR A 587 -14.71 4.17 16.11
CA TYR A 587 -13.77 3.07 16.36
C TYR A 587 -13.62 2.79 17.85
N ALA A 588 -13.38 3.84 18.63
CA ALA A 588 -13.26 3.72 20.09
C ALA A 588 -14.53 3.19 20.74
N LEU A 589 -15.71 3.66 20.33
CA LEU A 589 -17.02 3.15 20.78
C LEU A 589 -17.21 1.68 20.43
N SER A 590 -16.85 1.27 19.22
CA SER A 590 -16.90 -0.13 18.81
C SER A 590 -16.02 -1.01 19.70
N ALA A 591 -14.83 -0.55 20.05
CA ALA A 591 -13.90 -1.23 20.94
C ALA A 591 -14.42 -1.35 22.40
N LEU A 592 -15.23 -0.41 22.88
CA LEU A 592 -15.90 -0.53 24.18
C LEU A 592 -16.96 -1.65 24.22
N GLY A 593 -17.40 -2.15 23.06
CA GLY A 593 -18.34 -3.24 22.92
C GLY A 593 -19.72 -2.93 23.53
N ASN A 594 -20.31 -3.86 24.25
CA ASN A 594 -21.67 -3.72 24.82
C ASN A 594 -21.83 -2.48 25.72
N ARG A 595 -20.75 -1.94 26.28
CA ARG A 595 -20.77 -0.73 27.10
C ARG A 595 -21.11 0.53 26.31
N ALA A 596 -20.89 0.50 24.99
CA ALA A 596 -21.18 1.61 24.09
C ALA A 596 -22.53 1.52 23.36
N ARG A 597 -23.39 0.51 23.66
CA ARG A 597 -24.69 0.37 22.95
C ARG A 597 -25.56 1.63 22.98
N LYS A 598 -25.45 2.46 24.04
CA LYS A 598 -26.17 3.74 24.15
C LYS A 598 -25.75 4.77 23.07
N ALA A 599 -24.64 4.56 22.37
CA ALA A 599 -24.19 5.42 21.28
C ALA A 599 -24.69 4.94 19.90
N ILE A 600 -25.35 3.79 19.81
CA ILE A 600 -25.83 3.24 18.53
C ILE A 600 -26.79 4.20 17.82
N PRO A 601 -27.80 4.82 18.48
CA PRO A 601 -28.68 5.78 17.80
C PRO A 601 -27.89 6.95 17.17
N ASP A 602 -26.92 7.53 17.88
CA ASP A 602 -26.09 8.62 17.35
C ASP A 602 -25.29 8.16 16.10
N MET A 603 -24.83 6.90 16.11
CA MET A 603 -24.05 6.34 14.97
C MET A 603 -24.96 6.02 13.77
N LEU A 604 -26.22 5.60 14.00
CA LEU A 604 -27.18 5.35 12.92
C LEU A 604 -27.58 6.68 12.26
N GLU A 605 -27.80 7.73 13.03
CA GLU A 605 -28.08 9.08 12.54
C GLU A 605 -26.95 9.60 11.64
N LEU A 606 -25.69 9.49 12.10
CA LEU A 606 -24.52 9.88 11.32
C LEU A 606 -24.31 9.03 10.04
N ALA A 607 -24.81 7.80 10.00
CA ALA A 607 -24.74 6.97 8.80
C ALA A 607 -25.74 7.40 7.70
N LEU A 608 -26.63 8.35 8.01
CA LEU A 608 -27.63 8.91 7.10
C LEU A 608 -27.30 10.32 6.64
N LEU A 609 -26.11 10.87 6.96
CA LEU A 609 -25.65 12.18 6.46
C LEU A 609 -25.69 12.23 4.93
N GLU A 610 -26.07 13.38 4.38
CA GLU A 610 -26.11 13.60 2.94
C GLU A 610 -24.69 13.88 2.39
N GLU A 611 -24.55 13.91 1.05
CA GLU A 611 -23.25 14.02 0.38
C GLU A 611 -22.50 15.32 0.69
N ASP A 612 -23.19 16.41 0.96
CA ASP A 612 -22.61 17.70 1.36
C ASP A 612 -22.04 17.68 2.79
N GLU A 613 -22.58 16.86 3.69
CA GLU A 613 -22.12 16.66 5.06
C GLU A 613 -21.14 15.49 5.21
N ASP A 614 -21.18 14.51 4.31
CA ASP A 614 -20.31 13.33 4.27
C ASP A 614 -19.78 13.05 2.85
N PRO A 615 -18.89 13.91 2.31
CA PRO A 615 -18.34 13.73 0.99
C PRO A 615 -17.72 12.33 0.79
N ARG A 616 -18.04 11.68 -0.31
CA ARG A 616 -17.63 10.29 -0.63
C ARG A 616 -18.17 9.26 0.36
N GLU A 617 -19.21 9.57 1.12
CA GLU A 617 -19.82 8.66 2.12
C GLU A 617 -18.79 8.05 3.09
N ILE A 618 -17.79 8.85 3.50
CA ILE A 618 -16.68 8.34 4.34
C ILE A 618 -17.14 8.03 5.75
N THR A 619 -17.94 8.88 6.37
CA THR A 619 -18.53 8.60 7.69
C THR A 619 -19.39 7.34 7.65
N GLN A 620 -20.30 7.26 6.69
CA GLN A 620 -21.19 6.12 6.47
C GLN A 620 -20.40 4.82 6.29
N ARG A 621 -19.40 4.83 5.43
CA ARG A 621 -18.51 3.70 5.15
C ARG A 621 -17.84 3.13 6.40
N TYR A 622 -17.28 4.00 7.26
CA TYR A 622 -16.59 3.53 8.47
C TYR A 622 -17.56 3.14 9.57
N LEU A 623 -18.73 3.78 9.65
CA LEU A 623 -19.79 3.37 10.56
C LEU A 623 -20.34 1.98 10.22
N ALA A 624 -20.39 1.58 8.95
CA ALA A 624 -20.72 0.21 8.56
C ALA A 624 -19.82 -0.81 9.28
N PHE A 625 -18.50 -0.52 9.36
CA PHE A 625 -17.58 -1.40 10.09
C PHE A 625 -17.80 -1.38 11.60
N CYS A 626 -17.97 -0.18 12.18
CA CYS A 626 -18.16 -0.01 13.61
C CYS A 626 -19.47 -0.62 14.11
N LEU A 627 -20.50 -0.67 13.27
CA LEU A 627 -21.82 -1.21 13.63
C LEU A 627 -21.95 -2.70 13.28
N PHE A 628 -21.54 -3.12 12.08
CA PHE A 628 -21.97 -4.41 11.54
C PHE A 628 -20.84 -5.40 11.26
N TYR A 629 -19.58 -4.99 11.27
CA TYR A 629 -18.48 -5.87 10.87
C TYR A 629 -18.34 -7.07 11.83
N PRO A 630 -18.26 -8.31 11.32
CA PRO A 630 -18.29 -9.50 12.19
C PRO A 630 -17.01 -9.73 12.98
N GLY A 631 -15.95 -8.94 12.72
CA GLY A 631 -14.62 -9.08 13.30
C GLY A 631 -13.62 -9.70 12.32
N GLY A 632 -12.35 -9.64 12.65
CA GLY A 632 -11.25 -10.19 11.83
C GLY A 632 -10.34 -9.10 11.28
N ALA A 633 -10.23 -8.98 9.96
CA ALA A 633 -9.19 -8.22 9.25
C ALA A 633 -8.96 -6.77 9.68
N LEU A 634 -9.95 -6.10 10.24
CA LEU A 634 -9.82 -4.71 10.67
C LEU A 634 -9.54 -4.58 12.19
N GLY A 635 -9.32 -5.70 12.89
CA GLY A 635 -9.06 -5.71 14.33
C GLY A 635 -10.24 -5.25 15.18
N MET A 636 -11.42 -5.01 14.59
CA MET A 636 -12.61 -4.54 15.29
C MET A 636 -13.80 -5.49 15.10
N ARG A 637 -14.76 -5.37 15.98
CA ARG A 637 -16.05 -6.04 15.88
C ARG A 637 -17.17 -5.03 16.06
N GLY A 638 -18.04 -4.94 15.09
CA GLY A 638 -19.17 -4.02 15.12
C GLY A 638 -20.13 -4.28 16.27
N LEU A 639 -20.70 -3.21 16.83
CA LEU A 639 -21.59 -3.25 18.00
C LEU A 639 -22.85 -4.11 17.79
N LEU A 640 -23.31 -4.22 16.54
CA LEU A 640 -24.48 -4.99 16.11
C LEU A 640 -24.12 -6.31 15.42
N SER A 641 -22.82 -6.68 15.38
CA SER A 641 -22.36 -7.83 14.60
C SER A 641 -22.82 -9.19 15.13
N LYS A 642 -23.25 -9.29 16.38
CA LYS A 642 -23.72 -10.55 17.00
C LYS A 642 -25.23 -10.59 17.21
N ASN A 643 -25.83 -9.46 17.50
CA ASN A 643 -27.29 -9.32 17.69
C ASN A 643 -27.67 -7.85 17.51
N LEU A 644 -28.89 -7.62 17.08
CA LEU A 644 -29.45 -6.27 16.90
C LEU A 644 -30.02 -5.73 18.23
N GLY A 645 -30.33 -6.62 19.17
CA GLY A 645 -30.86 -6.23 20.46
C GLY A 645 -32.21 -5.49 20.35
N ASP A 646 -32.28 -4.40 21.10
CA ASP A 646 -33.41 -3.47 21.21
C ASP A 646 -33.38 -2.30 20.23
N VAL A 647 -32.51 -2.36 19.24
CA VAL A 647 -32.42 -1.31 18.20
C VAL A 647 -33.71 -1.30 17.37
N ASP A 648 -34.33 -0.12 17.27
CA ASP A 648 -35.56 0.03 16.49
C ASP A 648 -35.27 -0.25 15.00
N ARG A 649 -36.12 -1.05 14.38
CA ARG A 649 -36.01 -1.38 12.96
C ARG A 649 -36.29 -0.17 12.06
N SER A 650 -37.08 0.79 12.53
CA SER A 650 -37.36 2.04 11.82
C SER A 650 -36.10 2.90 11.67
N ASP A 651 -35.19 2.86 12.65
CA ASP A 651 -33.91 3.59 12.60
C ASP A 651 -32.86 2.80 11.80
N LEU A 652 -32.95 1.48 11.83
CA LEU A 652 -31.95 0.59 11.23
C LEU A 652 -32.14 0.40 9.73
N LEU A 653 -33.40 0.25 9.25
CA LEU A 653 -33.67 -0.07 7.83
C LEU A 653 -33.13 0.99 6.86
N PRO A 654 -33.30 2.32 7.11
CA PRO A 654 -32.74 3.33 6.21
C PRO A 654 -31.21 3.26 6.10
N VAL A 655 -30.53 2.95 7.20
CA VAL A 655 -29.06 2.79 7.22
C VAL A 655 -28.63 1.57 6.41
N ILE A 656 -29.32 0.44 6.55
CA ILE A 656 -29.04 -0.77 5.76
C ILE A 656 -29.27 -0.50 4.27
N GLU A 657 -30.37 0.15 3.92
CA GLU A 657 -30.71 0.51 2.54
C GLU A 657 -29.56 1.28 1.86
N ARG A 658 -29.05 2.29 2.55
CA ARG A 658 -27.97 3.13 2.06
C ARG A 658 -26.64 2.37 1.95
N LEU A 659 -26.32 1.56 2.96
CA LEU A 659 -25.08 0.77 3.01
C LEU A 659 -25.03 -0.37 1.97
N LEU A 660 -26.16 -0.90 1.54
CA LEU A 660 -26.21 -1.89 0.46
C LEU A 660 -25.65 -1.36 -0.86
N LEU A 661 -25.74 -0.06 -1.09
CA LEU A 661 -25.31 0.60 -2.33
C LEU A 661 -24.08 1.51 -2.15
N ASN A 662 -23.47 1.54 -0.96
CA ASN A 662 -22.26 2.32 -0.68
C ASN A 662 -21.15 2.01 -1.70
N ASP A 663 -20.35 3.00 -2.06
CA ASP A 663 -19.27 2.86 -3.05
C ASP A 663 -18.15 1.91 -2.61
N ASP A 664 -17.98 1.68 -1.30
CA ASP A 664 -17.02 0.71 -0.78
C ASP A 664 -17.62 -0.69 -0.66
N GLY A 665 -17.12 -1.63 -1.45
CA GLY A 665 -17.57 -3.03 -1.42
C GLY A 665 -17.39 -3.73 -0.06
N ARG A 666 -16.47 -3.24 0.79
CA ARG A 666 -16.28 -3.79 2.15
C ARG A 666 -17.38 -3.29 3.09
N ALA A 667 -17.80 -2.02 2.95
CA ALA A 667 -18.94 -1.48 3.68
C ALA A 667 -20.22 -2.23 3.31
N ARG A 668 -20.48 -2.44 1.99
CA ARG A 668 -21.54 -3.34 1.53
C ARG A 668 -21.41 -4.74 2.14
N GLY A 669 -20.17 -5.28 2.19
CA GLY A 669 -19.89 -6.62 2.74
C GLY A 669 -20.26 -6.78 4.20
N ALA A 670 -20.21 -5.71 4.98
CA ALA A 670 -20.66 -5.72 6.38
C ALA A 670 -22.17 -6.05 6.50
N MET A 671 -22.97 -5.79 5.47
CA MET A 671 -24.41 -6.13 5.42
C MET A 671 -24.65 -7.64 5.41
N GLY A 672 -23.68 -8.46 5.05
CA GLY A 672 -23.78 -9.93 5.20
C GLY A 672 -24.06 -10.39 6.63
N THR A 673 -23.76 -9.57 7.64
CA THR A 673 -24.14 -9.80 9.04
C THR A 673 -25.64 -9.62 9.22
N ILE A 674 -26.23 -8.62 8.61
CA ILE A 674 -27.65 -8.29 8.68
C ILE A 674 -28.50 -9.43 8.10
N PHE A 675 -28.10 -10.00 6.97
CA PHE A 675 -28.80 -11.13 6.35
C PHE A 675 -28.87 -12.38 7.23
N LYS A 676 -28.02 -12.48 8.26
CA LYS A 676 -28.04 -13.58 9.25
C LYS A 676 -28.84 -13.26 10.50
N LEU A 677 -29.04 -11.98 10.80
CA LEU A 677 -29.65 -11.52 12.05
C LEU A 677 -31.10 -11.05 11.87
N MET A 678 -31.53 -10.80 10.63
CA MET A 678 -32.91 -10.38 10.33
C MET A 678 -33.64 -11.45 9.53
N THR A 679 -34.94 -11.52 9.76
CA THR A 679 -35.85 -12.40 9.02
C THR A 679 -36.19 -11.85 7.64
N LEU A 680 -36.75 -12.70 6.76
CA LEU A 680 -37.26 -12.26 5.47
C LEU A 680 -38.33 -11.15 5.62
N GLU A 681 -39.24 -11.24 6.57
CA GLU A 681 -40.29 -10.23 6.79
C GLU A 681 -39.70 -8.87 7.19
N GLU A 682 -38.64 -8.85 8.00
CA GLU A 682 -37.93 -7.62 8.38
C GLU A 682 -37.17 -7.01 7.21
N LEU A 683 -36.53 -7.84 6.35
CA LEU A 683 -35.74 -7.39 5.20
C LEU A 683 -36.57 -7.19 3.92
N LYS A 684 -37.84 -7.56 3.93
CA LYS A 684 -38.73 -7.45 2.76
C LYS A 684 -38.72 -6.06 2.11
N PRO A 685 -38.78 -4.94 2.86
CA PRO A 685 -38.73 -3.61 2.26
C PRO A 685 -37.44 -3.31 1.48
N LEU A 686 -36.36 -4.01 1.79
CA LEU A 686 -35.01 -3.81 1.23
C LEU A 686 -34.62 -4.82 0.14
N LEU A 687 -35.52 -5.73 -0.23
CA LEU A 687 -35.23 -6.74 -1.27
C LEU A 687 -34.82 -6.15 -2.63
N PRO A 688 -35.41 -5.07 -3.13
CA PRO A 688 -34.95 -4.43 -4.37
C PRO A 688 -33.50 -3.97 -4.30
N GLN A 689 -33.12 -3.30 -3.20
CA GLN A 689 -31.75 -2.79 -2.98
C GLN A 689 -30.76 -3.94 -2.76
N LEU A 690 -31.19 -5.03 -2.08
CA LEU A 690 -30.37 -6.24 -1.94
C LEU A 690 -30.09 -6.89 -3.28
N VAL A 691 -31.10 -7.04 -4.12
CA VAL A 691 -30.96 -7.58 -5.49
C VAL A 691 -30.02 -6.71 -6.30
N GLU A 692 -30.15 -5.39 -6.22
CA GLU A 692 -29.26 -4.46 -6.90
C GLU A 692 -27.81 -4.53 -6.39
N ALA A 693 -27.60 -4.62 -5.07
CA ALA A 693 -26.28 -4.78 -4.46
C ALA A 693 -25.59 -6.09 -4.87
N VAL A 694 -26.38 -7.16 -5.13
CA VAL A 694 -25.86 -8.43 -5.67
C VAL A 694 -25.52 -8.29 -7.16
N ARG A 695 -26.36 -7.60 -7.94
CA ARG A 695 -26.18 -7.42 -9.37
C ARG A 695 -24.97 -6.55 -9.69
N THR A 696 -24.86 -5.39 -9.03
CA THR A 696 -23.94 -4.31 -9.40
C THR A 696 -22.71 -4.30 -8.51
N PRO A 697 -21.50 -4.51 -9.06
CA PRO A 697 -20.25 -4.39 -8.32
C PRO A 697 -20.06 -2.99 -7.76
N SER A 698 -19.39 -2.89 -6.60
CA SER A 698 -19.04 -1.58 -6.04
C SER A 698 -17.93 -0.90 -6.82
N PRO A 699 -17.93 0.44 -6.95
CA PRO A 699 -16.89 1.19 -7.63
C PRO A 699 -15.49 1.03 -7.05
N SER A 700 -15.37 0.74 -5.77
CA SER A 700 -14.07 0.59 -5.07
C SER A 700 -13.26 -0.63 -5.51
N GLY A 701 -13.85 -1.54 -6.27
CA GLY A 701 -13.19 -2.72 -6.84
C GLY A 701 -14.04 -3.98 -6.78
N VAL A 702 -14.04 -4.72 -7.87
CA VAL A 702 -14.86 -5.94 -8.04
C VAL A 702 -14.58 -6.99 -6.95
N MET A 703 -13.32 -7.12 -6.53
CA MET A 703 -12.94 -8.05 -5.47
C MET A 703 -13.66 -7.79 -4.14
N PHE A 704 -13.85 -6.54 -3.75
CA PHE A 704 -14.47 -6.17 -2.48
C PHE A 704 -16.00 -6.34 -2.51
N SER A 705 -16.60 -6.41 -3.68
CA SER A 705 -18.04 -6.64 -3.84
C SER A 705 -18.46 -8.06 -3.48
N ASN A 706 -17.56 -9.05 -3.48
CA ASN A 706 -17.90 -10.44 -3.20
C ASN A 706 -18.55 -10.63 -1.82
N GLY A 707 -18.23 -9.81 -0.83
CA GLY A 707 -18.78 -9.90 0.51
C GLY A 707 -20.31 -9.82 0.53
N VAL A 708 -20.89 -8.75 -0.01
CA VAL A 708 -22.33 -8.52 -0.06
C VAL A 708 -23.01 -9.43 -1.09
N ARG A 709 -22.38 -9.62 -2.25
CA ARG A 709 -22.94 -10.38 -3.36
C ARG A 709 -23.18 -11.86 -2.96
N LEU A 710 -22.14 -12.50 -2.40
CA LEU A 710 -22.25 -13.90 -2.00
C LEU A 710 -23.17 -14.09 -0.78
N ALA A 711 -23.13 -13.17 0.20
CA ALA A 711 -24.05 -13.22 1.32
C ALA A 711 -25.51 -12.97 0.89
N GLY A 712 -25.72 -12.06 -0.07
CA GLY A 712 -27.01 -11.80 -0.68
C GLY A 712 -27.54 -13.00 -1.46
N LEU A 713 -26.70 -13.67 -2.26
CA LEU A 713 -27.09 -14.91 -2.95
C LEU A 713 -27.48 -16.01 -1.97
N ASP A 714 -26.70 -16.22 -0.90
CA ASP A 714 -27.04 -17.19 0.15
C ASP A 714 -28.42 -16.88 0.78
N PHE A 715 -28.71 -15.59 1.04
CA PHE A 715 -30.00 -15.15 1.58
C PHE A 715 -31.15 -15.35 0.59
N LEU A 716 -30.97 -14.96 -0.69
CA LEU A 716 -31.98 -15.13 -1.73
C LEU A 716 -32.31 -16.62 -1.94
N ALA A 717 -31.31 -17.47 -1.99
CA ALA A 717 -31.46 -18.91 -2.16
C ALA A 717 -32.19 -19.57 -0.96
N ALA A 718 -31.74 -19.24 0.26
CA ALA A 718 -32.36 -19.77 1.48
C ALA A 718 -33.85 -19.41 1.62
N ASN A 719 -34.23 -18.24 1.08
CA ASN A 719 -35.62 -17.76 1.10
C ASN A 719 -36.37 -18.03 -0.23
N ARG A 720 -35.74 -18.74 -1.16
CA ARG A 720 -36.32 -19.13 -2.47
C ARG A 720 -36.87 -17.95 -3.27
N ILE A 721 -36.07 -16.87 -3.33
CA ILE A 721 -36.36 -15.66 -4.10
C ILE A 721 -35.89 -15.85 -5.53
N ALA A 722 -36.80 -15.73 -6.50
CA ALA A 722 -36.61 -16.16 -7.90
C ALA A 722 -35.40 -15.46 -8.59
N GLU A 723 -35.21 -14.16 -8.35
CA GLU A 723 -34.12 -13.35 -8.91
C GLU A 723 -32.73 -13.91 -8.55
N GLY A 724 -32.61 -14.62 -7.44
CA GLY A 724 -31.34 -15.23 -7.02
C GLY A 724 -30.82 -16.29 -7.98
N MET A 725 -31.68 -16.95 -8.77
CA MET A 725 -31.26 -17.99 -9.73
C MET A 725 -30.39 -17.39 -10.86
N GLU A 726 -30.88 -16.35 -11.52
CA GLU A 726 -30.12 -15.65 -12.58
C GLU A 726 -28.88 -14.95 -12.01
N LEU A 727 -28.99 -14.36 -10.82
CA LEU A 727 -27.88 -13.72 -10.16
C LEU A 727 -26.75 -14.69 -9.80
N CYS A 728 -27.04 -15.97 -9.49
CA CYS A 728 -26.02 -16.99 -9.29
C CYS A 728 -25.18 -17.20 -10.55
N ILE A 729 -25.73 -17.08 -11.74
CA ILE A 729 -24.99 -17.16 -13.01
C ILE A 729 -24.20 -15.87 -13.25
N LEU A 730 -24.86 -14.71 -13.14
CA LEU A 730 -24.27 -13.40 -13.37
C LEU A 730 -23.02 -13.17 -12.51
N VAL A 731 -23.11 -13.50 -11.22
CA VAL A 731 -22.05 -13.23 -10.24
C VAL A 731 -20.81 -14.11 -10.43
N THR A 732 -20.85 -15.17 -11.24
CA THR A 732 -19.67 -16.03 -11.48
C THR A 732 -18.48 -15.28 -12.05
N GLU A 733 -18.69 -14.35 -12.98
CA GLU A 733 -17.68 -13.44 -13.56
C GLU A 733 -16.32 -14.12 -13.78
N ILE A 734 -16.30 -15.11 -14.67
CA ILE A 734 -15.17 -16.06 -14.86
C ILE A 734 -13.83 -15.42 -15.22
N ASP A 735 -13.84 -14.19 -15.72
CA ASP A 735 -12.65 -13.42 -16.07
C ASP A 735 -12.17 -12.48 -14.97
N LYS A 736 -12.92 -12.34 -13.86
CA LYS A 736 -12.60 -11.40 -12.79
C LYS A 736 -11.85 -12.08 -11.63
N TRP A 737 -11.15 -11.28 -10.85
CA TRP A 737 -10.43 -11.74 -9.67
C TRP A 737 -11.35 -12.46 -8.67
N GLY A 738 -10.82 -13.50 -8.00
CA GLY A 738 -11.54 -14.25 -6.96
C GLY A 738 -12.58 -15.23 -7.51
N LYS A 739 -12.55 -15.53 -8.81
CA LYS A 739 -13.49 -16.43 -9.49
C LYS A 739 -13.55 -17.83 -8.89
N GLN A 740 -12.43 -18.36 -8.38
CA GLN A 740 -12.38 -19.73 -7.87
C GLN A 740 -13.37 -19.96 -6.73
N ASP A 741 -13.32 -19.13 -5.68
CA ASP A 741 -14.25 -19.24 -4.55
C ASP A 741 -15.66 -18.77 -4.92
N ARG A 742 -15.76 -17.70 -5.70
CA ARG A 742 -17.03 -17.12 -6.11
C ARG A 742 -17.90 -18.09 -6.91
N ILE A 743 -17.35 -18.79 -7.91
CA ILE A 743 -18.08 -19.78 -8.71
C ILE A 743 -18.61 -20.92 -7.81
N LEU A 744 -17.77 -21.48 -6.93
CA LEU A 744 -18.18 -22.56 -6.04
C LEU A 744 -19.35 -22.14 -5.14
N ARG A 745 -19.32 -20.91 -4.62
CA ARG A 745 -20.40 -20.40 -3.78
C ARG A 745 -21.67 -20.11 -4.58
N CYS A 746 -21.57 -19.59 -5.79
CA CYS A 746 -22.72 -19.42 -6.69
C CYS A 746 -23.38 -20.76 -7.01
N MET A 747 -22.61 -21.80 -7.33
CA MET A 747 -23.14 -23.15 -7.60
C MET A 747 -23.84 -23.72 -6.37
N LYS A 748 -23.24 -23.59 -5.19
CA LYS A 748 -23.85 -24.04 -3.93
C LYS A 748 -25.17 -23.30 -3.63
N ALA A 749 -25.24 -22.01 -3.90
CA ALA A 749 -26.47 -21.23 -3.73
C ALA A 749 -27.56 -21.69 -4.73
N LEU A 750 -27.17 -21.90 -6.00
CA LEU A 750 -28.11 -22.32 -7.05
C LEU A 750 -28.70 -23.71 -6.78
N GLN A 751 -27.92 -24.65 -6.26
CA GLN A 751 -28.42 -25.98 -5.87
C GLN A 751 -29.57 -25.96 -4.83
N GLN A 752 -29.66 -24.90 -4.00
CA GLN A 752 -30.73 -24.79 -3.00
C GLN A 752 -32.11 -24.59 -3.62
N TYR A 753 -32.18 -24.16 -4.90
CA TYR A 753 -33.45 -24.01 -5.62
C TYR A 753 -33.97 -25.35 -6.16
N GLY A 754 -33.14 -26.40 -6.20
CA GLY A 754 -33.54 -27.71 -6.71
C GLY A 754 -34.13 -27.61 -8.11
N GLY A 755 -35.22 -28.31 -8.39
CA GLY A 755 -35.93 -28.32 -9.68
C GLY A 755 -36.50 -26.96 -10.10
N ALA A 756 -36.67 -26.01 -9.19
CA ALA A 756 -37.10 -24.64 -9.53
C ALA A 756 -36.05 -23.89 -10.36
N ALA A 757 -34.76 -24.29 -10.32
CA ALA A 757 -33.69 -23.70 -11.10
C ALA A 757 -33.61 -24.21 -12.56
N ARG A 758 -34.50 -25.11 -13.00
CA ARG A 758 -34.52 -25.59 -14.43
C ARG A 758 -34.54 -24.47 -15.48
N PRO A 759 -35.21 -23.33 -15.30
CA PRO A 759 -35.20 -22.25 -16.27
C PRO A 759 -33.79 -21.67 -16.57
N VAL A 760 -32.83 -21.79 -15.66
CA VAL A 760 -31.46 -21.27 -15.83
C VAL A 760 -30.44 -22.32 -16.30
N LEU A 761 -30.89 -23.57 -16.58
CA LEU A 761 -30.02 -24.63 -17.11
C LEU A 761 -29.33 -24.25 -18.43
N PRO A 762 -29.96 -23.58 -19.39
CA PRO A 762 -29.25 -23.15 -20.59
C PRO A 762 -28.06 -22.25 -20.31
N GLN A 763 -28.22 -21.27 -19.45
CA GLN A 763 -27.15 -20.33 -19.04
C GLN A 763 -26.06 -21.05 -18.23
N LEU A 764 -26.43 -22.05 -17.42
CA LEU A 764 -25.48 -22.82 -16.64
C LEU A 764 -24.61 -23.73 -17.52
N ARG A 765 -25.19 -24.29 -18.60
CA ARG A 765 -24.44 -25.07 -19.59
C ARG A 765 -23.50 -24.19 -20.41
N ASP A 766 -23.94 -23.00 -20.83
CA ASP A 766 -23.06 -22.01 -21.47
C ASP A 766 -21.89 -21.63 -20.54
N LEU A 767 -22.16 -21.42 -19.26
CA LEU A 767 -21.11 -21.14 -18.25
C LEU A 767 -20.10 -22.28 -18.16
N GLU A 768 -20.54 -23.54 -18.15
CA GLU A 768 -19.66 -24.71 -18.14
C GLU A 768 -18.77 -24.75 -19.38
N GLU A 769 -19.33 -24.55 -20.58
CA GLU A 769 -18.58 -24.51 -21.85
C GLU A 769 -17.51 -23.38 -21.80
N ARG A 770 -17.88 -22.19 -21.36
CA ARG A 770 -16.96 -21.05 -21.20
C ARG A 770 -15.86 -21.33 -20.20
N LEU A 771 -16.14 -22.03 -19.10
CA LEU A 771 -15.13 -22.42 -18.12
C LEU A 771 -14.14 -23.45 -18.72
N ARG A 772 -14.62 -24.42 -19.52
CA ARG A 772 -13.78 -25.39 -20.23
C ARG A 772 -12.90 -24.72 -21.29
N ALA A 773 -13.41 -23.71 -21.97
CA ALA A 773 -12.68 -22.92 -22.95
C ALA A 773 -11.77 -21.86 -22.36
N HIS A 774 -11.86 -21.60 -21.06
CA HIS A 774 -11.12 -20.53 -20.42
C HIS A 774 -9.61 -20.79 -20.46
N ARG A 775 -8.80 -19.74 -20.66
CA ARG A 775 -7.32 -19.82 -20.69
C ARG A 775 -6.67 -20.46 -19.44
N GLU A 776 -7.37 -20.42 -18.31
CA GLU A 776 -6.96 -21.00 -17.03
C GLU A 776 -7.76 -22.27 -16.67
N ALA A 777 -8.38 -22.94 -17.64
CA ALA A 777 -9.27 -24.08 -17.38
C ALA A 777 -8.64 -25.17 -16.48
N ARG A 778 -7.34 -25.42 -16.61
CA ARG A 778 -6.61 -26.37 -15.76
C ARG A 778 -6.61 -25.97 -14.27
N ASN A 779 -6.70 -24.68 -13.96
CA ASN A 779 -6.78 -24.16 -12.59
C ASN A 779 -8.23 -24.05 -12.10
N LEU A 780 -9.21 -24.33 -12.96
CA LEU A 780 -10.64 -24.21 -12.71
C LEU A 780 -11.38 -25.57 -12.74
N GLU A 781 -10.66 -26.68 -12.68
CA GLU A 781 -11.24 -28.05 -12.72
C GLU A 781 -12.31 -28.24 -11.65
N LYS A 782 -12.06 -27.76 -10.42
CA LYS A 782 -13.04 -27.83 -9.32
C LYS A 782 -14.31 -27.02 -9.60
N GLN A 783 -14.18 -25.89 -10.27
CA GLN A 783 -15.27 -24.99 -10.65
C GLN A 783 -16.09 -25.58 -11.79
N ILE A 784 -15.42 -26.18 -12.77
CA ILE A 784 -16.06 -26.91 -13.87
C ILE A 784 -16.86 -28.09 -13.30
N GLN A 785 -16.26 -28.89 -12.40
CA GLN A 785 -16.97 -29.99 -11.78
C GLN A 785 -18.17 -29.52 -10.97
N ALA A 786 -18.03 -28.43 -10.21
CA ALA A 786 -19.15 -27.86 -9.47
C ALA A 786 -20.32 -27.41 -10.38
N CYS A 787 -20.03 -26.91 -11.59
CA CYS A 787 -21.06 -26.61 -12.61
C CYS A 787 -21.76 -27.89 -13.06
N VAL A 788 -21.01 -28.94 -13.42
CA VAL A 788 -21.56 -30.25 -13.83
C VAL A 788 -22.44 -30.84 -12.74
N ASP A 789 -21.92 -30.91 -11.52
CA ASP A 789 -22.67 -31.44 -10.35
C ASP A 789 -23.97 -30.63 -10.10
N THR A 790 -23.93 -29.33 -10.38
CA THR A 790 -25.11 -28.47 -10.22
C THR A 790 -26.14 -28.70 -11.30
N ILE A 791 -25.71 -28.90 -12.55
CA ILE A 791 -26.59 -29.27 -13.67
C ILE A 791 -27.30 -30.60 -13.33
N ASP A 792 -26.53 -31.62 -12.98
CA ASP A 792 -27.04 -32.95 -12.66
C ASP A 792 -28.02 -32.91 -11.47
N ALA A 793 -27.70 -32.14 -10.44
CA ALA A 793 -28.58 -31.97 -9.27
C ALA A 793 -29.91 -31.30 -9.63
N ILE A 794 -29.91 -30.28 -10.49
CA ILE A 794 -31.13 -29.59 -10.92
C ILE A 794 -31.95 -30.46 -11.85
N GLU A 795 -31.36 -31.21 -12.77
CA GLU A 795 -32.07 -32.10 -13.70
C GLU A 795 -32.71 -33.28 -12.99
N SER A 796 -31.98 -33.91 -12.10
CA SER A 796 -32.46 -35.06 -11.32
C SER A 796 -33.39 -34.71 -10.17
N ALA A 797 -33.58 -33.42 -9.85
CA ALA A 797 -34.40 -32.99 -8.77
C ALA A 797 -35.85 -33.43 -8.92
N GLY A 798 -36.36 -34.23 -8.02
CA GLY A 798 -37.75 -34.72 -7.99
C GLY A 798 -38.75 -33.65 -7.60
N ALA A 799 -38.36 -32.66 -6.81
CA ALA A 799 -39.23 -31.59 -6.33
C ALA A 799 -38.78 -30.23 -6.90
N SER A 800 -39.79 -29.44 -7.30
CA SER A 800 -39.57 -28.00 -7.62
C SER A 800 -40.17 -27.17 -6.49
N PRO A 801 -39.36 -26.70 -5.55
CA PRO A 801 -39.87 -25.86 -4.47
C PRO A 801 -40.51 -24.57 -5.04
N GLU A 802 -41.56 -24.09 -4.41
CA GLU A 802 -42.16 -22.81 -4.77
C GLU A 802 -41.15 -21.69 -4.58
N VAL A 803 -40.99 -20.87 -5.60
CA VAL A 803 -40.17 -19.65 -5.60
C VAL A 803 -41.10 -18.44 -5.76
N ARG A 804 -40.71 -17.32 -5.18
CA ARG A 804 -41.44 -16.05 -5.29
C ARG A 804 -40.52 -14.96 -5.77
N THR A 805 -41.03 -14.10 -6.65
CA THR A 805 -40.31 -12.91 -7.06
C THR A 805 -40.32 -11.82 -5.99
N VAL A 806 -39.37 -10.90 -6.05
CA VAL A 806 -39.38 -9.69 -5.19
C VAL A 806 -40.69 -8.92 -5.37
N ALA A 807 -41.19 -8.81 -6.60
CA ALA A 807 -42.44 -8.12 -6.92
C ALA A 807 -43.65 -8.75 -6.21
N GLU A 808 -43.76 -10.08 -6.22
CA GLU A 808 -44.85 -10.83 -5.51
C GLU A 808 -44.72 -10.64 -4.00
N LEU A 809 -43.50 -10.69 -3.46
CA LEU A 809 -43.25 -10.46 -2.04
C LEU A 809 -43.65 -9.03 -1.63
N MET A 810 -43.34 -8.02 -2.43
CA MET A 810 -43.70 -6.62 -2.19
C MET A 810 -45.19 -6.34 -2.36
N GLY A 811 -45.85 -6.99 -3.34
CA GLY A 811 -47.26 -6.79 -3.66
C GLY A 811 -48.27 -7.32 -2.64
N SER A 812 -47.86 -8.24 -1.77
CA SER A 812 -48.76 -8.87 -0.75
C SER A 812 -49.28 -7.93 0.35
N ARG A 813 -48.86 -6.66 0.38
CA ARG A 813 -49.39 -5.61 1.31
C ARG A 813 -50.69 -4.94 0.86
N ARG A 814 -51.18 -5.15 -0.38
CA ARG A 814 -52.40 -4.47 -0.89
C ARG A 814 -53.71 -5.21 -0.69
N SER A 815 -53.73 -6.42 -0.13
CA SER A 815 -54.94 -7.22 -0.02
C SER A 815 -55.50 -7.37 1.39
N ARG A 816 -55.06 -6.59 2.37
CA ARG A 816 -55.66 -6.49 3.72
C ARG A 816 -55.98 -5.03 4.04
N ARG A 817 -57.05 -4.53 3.44
CA ARG A 817 -57.92 -3.45 3.92
C ARG A 817 -59.36 -3.86 3.70
#